data_1c3716b86cf6ef5fd479dce31bbf3e16
#
_entry.id   1c3716b86cf6ef5fd479dce31bbf3e16
#
_cell.length_a   1.000
_cell.length_b   1.000
_cell.length_c   1.000
_cell.angle_alpha   90.00
_cell.angle_beta   90.00
_cell.angle_gamma   90.00
#
_symmetry.space_group_name_H-M   'P 1'
#
loop_
_entity.id
_entity.type
_entity.pdbx_description
1 polymer ?
#
loop_
_entity_poly.entity_id
_entity_poly.type
_entity_poly.pdbx_seq_one_letter_code
_entity_poly.pdbx_strand_id
1 'polypeptide(L)'
;MSTDAPRPRIEPVVLTDDFTVVGLYEPTHEEERDYQSEGSLEDALINQLRGQACEYADIHDAAGLEANLRAQLEALNDYHFTDDEWRRFYQHNIVDVPSADANPVVAKARRIQEDHVQVLTRDDGTPKNIRLIDKTNIHRNKVQVIHQYAVDTGLRSNRYDVTILVNGLPLVHIELKRRGKKLREAFNQIDRYQRDSFHAGDGLFGYVQIFVISNGAQTKYYSNTVRLQHIRENVGHRREVAAANAHSYEFTNWWTDAANNQIPDLTDFAATFLAKRTILAILTRYCVLDTSDKLLVMRPYQIAATEAILQRIKTSTMNKQTGTVAAGGYIWHTTGSGKTLTSFKTAKLAAGMEGVDKVLFVVDRKDLDHQTIKEYNSFAAGTVSANQSTRQLAEQINDASIPIIVTTIQKLSTFVKANRGHAIYNGHVVLVFDECHRSQFGDMHTDITRAFRNYHLFGFTGTPIFAENASSCGKANLRTTEQAFGDQLHSYTIVDAIRDKTVLPFRVDYVNTFRVRDGIDNREVEGIDTDSAYMNPAHISSVVSYILEHFDHKTKRHASYQLRDQRVTGFNSMFATSSIKAARAYYLEFQRQQADLPPARRRSVGIIYSYAPNADAPGTGLLAEESMDPSALSQDDRAFLDDAIADYNQQFGTNFGTDASGFEHYYEHLSRALTEKRIDLVIVVDMFLTGFDSKSLNTLWVDKNLRAHGLIQAFSRTNRILNSVKTYGNIVCFRNLEQATEDAIALFGNKDARGQVLLRPYGEYLSSYLETMDQLRADFPLPVGSIASEQEQKRFIILMGQVLRLRNILTAFDDFEGDDPIPSRDLEDYRSIYLDLYNESRERARADKEPIADDLVFEMELVKQVDINVDYILMLVEHHRGEKGDGEDREIPVDIARALSSSPMLRGKRDLIEEFYRRVSVNGDVPTEFEAFIAAKREGELAAIIEAERLGEGAREFAYESLREGYVNDEGTGLSSILPPMRRFGAGAGREAVRVRVLEALRAWVERFTGLGRV
;
A
#
# COMPACT_ATOMS: atom_id res chain seq x y z
N MET A 1 -10.86 27.06 43.99
CA MET A 1 -11.95 26.21 43.62
C MET A 1 -11.36 25.23 42.60
N SER A 2 -11.20 23.99 43.00
CA SER A 2 -10.67 22.91 42.13
C SER A 2 -11.76 22.57 41.12
N THR A 3 -11.55 22.93 39.87
CA THR A 3 -12.35 22.42 38.75
C THR A 3 -11.84 21.01 38.47
N ASP A 4 -12.46 20.01 39.12
CA ASP A 4 -12.32 18.62 38.71
C ASP A 4 -12.94 18.51 37.30
N ALA A 5 -12.09 18.63 36.27
CA ALA A 5 -12.48 18.24 34.92
C ALA A 5 -12.84 16.74 34.97
N PRO A 6 -13.98 16.33 34.44
CA PRO A 6 -14.38 14.93 34.44
C PRO A 6 -13.27 14.10 33.80
N ARG A 7 -12.73 13.13 34.50
CA ARG A 7 -11.73 12.22 33.97
C ARG A 7 -12.40 11.36 32.88
N PRO A 8 -11.77 11.18 31.73
CA PRO A 8 -12.33 10.32 30.70
C PRO A 8 -12.64 8.94 31.26
N ARG A 9 -13.87 8.48 31.06
CA ARG A 9 -14.28 7.17 31.51
C ARG A 9 -13.79 6.14 30.52
N ILE A 10 -12.67 5.50 30.82
CA ILE A 10 -12.14 4.36 30.07
C ILE A 10 -12.68 3.10 30.75
N GLU A 11 -13.53 2.36 30.04
CA GLU A 11 -13.97 1.04 30.47
C GLU A 11 -13.04 -0.01 29.84
N PRO A 12 -12.09 -0.59 30.62
CA PRO A 12 -11.11 -1.51 30.07
C PRO A 12 -11.80 -2.79 29.59
N VAL A 13 -11.61 -3.15 28.34
CA VAL A 13 -12.06 -4.43 27.76
C VAL A 13 -11.08 -5.55 28.10
N VAL A 14 -9.79 -5.21 28.18
CA VAL A 14 -8.73 -6.12 28.58
C VAL A 14 -7.90 -5.48 29.70
N LEU A 15 -7.92 -6.11 30.87
CA LEU A 15 -7.10 -5.74 32.03
C LEU A 15 -6.07 -6.83 32.26
N THR A 16 -4.80 -6.50 32.13
CA THR A 16 -3.69 -7.33 32.59
C THR A 16 -2.89 -6.55 33.66
N ASP A 17 -2.17 -7.27 34.51
CA ASP A 17 -1.33 -6.63 35.53
C ASP A 17 -0.26 -5.73 34.91
N ASP A 18 0.19 -6.05 33.69
CA ASP A 18 1.24 -5.35 32.98
C ASP A 18 0.72 -4.35 31.94
N PHE A 19 -0.48 -4.55 31.38
CA PHE A 19 -0.95 -3.77 30.26
C PHE A 19 -2.44 -3.41 30.37
N THR A 20 -2.80 -2.17 30.08
CA THR A 20 -4.17 -1.72 29.83
C THR A 20 -4.10 -0.84 28.59
N VAL A 21 -4.18 -1.46 27.42
CA VAL A 21 -4.06 -0.73 26.15
C VAL A 21 -5.42 -0.58 25.48
N VAL A 22 -6.40 -1.42 25.86
CA VAL A 22 -7.66 -1.57 25.16
C VAL A 22 -8.83 -1.30 26.10
N GLY A 23 -9.60 -0.27 25.77
CA GLY A 23 -10.82 0.07 26.50
C GLY A 23 -11.87 0.66 25.58
N LEU A 24 -13.12 0.68 26.03
CA LEU A 24 -14.15 1.53 25.44
C LEU A 24 -13.97 2.92 25.99
N TYR A 25 -14.13 3.93 25.16
CA TYR A 25 -13.87 5.31 25.48
C TYR A 25 -15.11 6.18 25.27
N GLU A 26 -15.50 6.90 26.30
CA GLU A 26 -16.54 7.94 26.18
C GLU A 26 -15.87 9.32 26.12
N PRO A 27 -16.04 10.08 25.02
CA PRO A 27 -15.50 11.44 24.90
C PRO A 27 -15.98 12.31 26.04
N THR A 28 -15.04 13.05 26.67
CA THR A 28 -15.37 13.90 27.82
C THR A 28 -15.67 15.33 27.46
N HIS A 29 -15.37 15.75 26.25
CA HIS A 29 -15.56 17.11 25.78
C HIS A 29 -16.58 17.19 24.66
N GLU A 30 -17.65 17.97 24.87
CA GLU A 30 -18.36 18.64 23.79
C GLU A 30 -17.34 19.53 23.08
N GLU A 31 -17.35 19.56 21.73
CA GLU A 31 -16.44 20.33 20.90
C GLU A 31 -16.30 21.78 21.41
N GLU A 32 -15.36 22.03 22.32
CA GLU A 32 -14.98 23.39 22.71
C GLU A 32 -14.33 24.06 21.51
N ARG A 33 -15.03 25.01 20.92
CA ARG A 33 -14.63 25.72 19.69
C ARG A 33 -13.68 26.89 19.94
N ASP A 34 -13.16 27.05 21.14
CA ASP A 34 -12.34 28.21 21.49
C ASP A 34 -10.92 28.11 20.88
N TYR A 35 -10.45 29.28 20.46
CA TYR A 35 -9.10 29.43 19.91
C TYR A 35 -8.04 29.10 20.98
N GLN A 36 -7.14 28.20 20.67
CA GLN A 36 -5.96 27.85 21.48
C GLN A 36 -4.68 28.07 20.66
N SER A 37 -3.72 28.80 21.25
CA SER A 37 -2.39 28.95 20.66
C SER A 37 -1.57 27.66 20.77
N GLU A 38 -0.51 27.52 19.97
CA GLU A 38 0.41 26.36 20.08
C GLU A 38 0.99 26.24 21.50
N GLY A 39 1.47 27.33 22.09
CA GLY A 39 2.00 27.32 23.45
C GLY A 39 0.98 26.91 24.52
N SER A 40 -0.30 27.30 24.36
CA SER A 40 -1.36 26.86 25.30
C SER A 40 -1.63 25.36 25.18
N LEU A 41 -1.55 24.79 23.96
CA LEU A 41 -1.68 23.35 23.72
C LEU A 41 -0.49 22.59 24.30
N GLU A 42 0.73 23.09 24.14
CA GLU A 42 1.94 22.51 24.73
C GLU A 42 1.84 22.46 26.27
N ASP A 43 1.52 23.59 26.91
CA ASP A 43 1.38 23.68 28.36
C ASP A 43 0.30 22.73 28.89
N ALA A 44 -0.85 22.65 28.19
CA ALA A 44 -1.94 21.76 28.58
C ALA A 44 -1.51 20.29 28.48
N LEU A 45 -0.84 19.90 27.38
CA LEU A 45 -0.34 18.56 27.17
C LEU A 45 0.72 18.17 28.22
N ILE A 46 1.68 19.04 28.51
CA ILE A 46 2.72 18.80 29.50
C ILE A 46 2.09 18.61 30.90
N ASN A 47 1.16 19.49 31.30
CA ASN A 47 0.47 19.36 32.58
C ASN A 47 -0.32 18.04 32.69
N GLN A 48 -0.98 17.62 31.61
CA GLN A 48 -1.68 16.33 31.54
C GLN A 48 -0.71 15.15 31.67
N LEU A 49 0.40 15.15 30.95
CA LEU A 49 1.41 14.07 31.01
C LEU A 49 2.03 14.00 32.42
N ARG A 50 2.28 15.12 33.07
CA ARG A 50 2.73 15.15 34.48
C ARG A 50 1.70 14.53 35.42
N GLY A 51 0.42 14.80 35.19
CA GLY A 51 -0.69 14.15 35.92
C GLY A 51 -0.77 12.63 35.69
N GLN A 52 -0.18 12.13 34.63
CA GLN A 52 -0.12 10.71 34.24
C GLN A 52 1.20 10.03 34.64
N ALA A 53 1.92 10.58 35.60
CA ALA A 53 3.19 10.08 36.12
C ALA A 53 4.37 10.11 35.13
N CYS A 54 4.35 11.03 34.15
CA CYS A 54 5.53 11.41 33.37
C CYS A 54 6.27 12.52 34.15
N GLU A 55 7.56 12.36 34.33
CA GLU A 55 8.39 13.37 34.99
C GLU A 55 8.73 14.48 33.98
N TYR A 56 8.52 15.75 34.37
CA TYR A 56 9.02 16.85 33.56
C TYR A 56 10.53 17.02 33.79
N ALA A 57 11.31 17.06 32.70
CA ALA A 57 12.75 17.31 32.73
C ALA A 57 13.07 18.63 32.00
N ASP A 58 13.76 19.53 32.69
CA ASP A 58 14.14 20.84 32.14
C ASP A 58 15.44 20.70 31.32
N ILE A 59 15.29 20.21 30.08
CA ILE A 59 16.41 19.90 29.17
C ILE A 59 16.15 20.57 27.85
N HIS A 60 17.08 21.45 27.44
CA HIS A 60 16.92 22.24 26.23
C HIS A 60 18.08 22.07 25.21
N ASP A 61 19.14 21.32 25.58
CA ASP A 61 20.35 21.17 24.77
C ASP A 61 20.91 19.73 24.80
N ALA A 62 21.91 19.48 23.98
CA ALA A 62 22.52 18.15 23.83
C ALA A 62 23.27 17.70 25.09
N ALA A 63 23.96 18.62 25.78
CA ALA A 63 24.72 18.28 27.00
C ALA A 63 23.79 17.85 28.16
N GLY A 64 22.67 18.57 28.32
CA GLY A 64 21.64 18.21 29.29
C GLY A 64 20.98 16.88 28.96
N LEU A 65 20.73 16.60 27.69
CA LEU A 65 20.14 15.33 27.24
C LEU A 65 21.10 14.14 27.46
N GLU A 66 22.41 14.29 27.19
CA GLU A 66 23.42 13.28 27.46
C GLU A 66 23.56 13.00 28.96
N ALA A 67 23.65 14.04 29.77
CA ALA A 67 23.76 13.92 31.25
C ALA A 67 22.53 13.20 31.82
N ASN A 68 21.33 13.53 31.35
CA ASN A 68 20.09 12.84 31.75
C ASN A 68 20.11 11.38 31.31
N LEU A 69 20.52 11.08 30.08
CA LEU A 69 20.61 9.71 29.59
C LEU A 69 21.53 8.85 30.47
N ARG A 70 22.72 9.36 30.82
CA ARG A 70 23.64 8.71 31.76
C ARG A 70 22.95 8.37 33.08
N ALA A 71 22.34 9.37 33.72
CA ALA A 71 21.68 9.21 35.00
C ALA A 71 20.53 8.18 34.97
N GLN A 72 19.72 8.18 33.89
CA GLN A 72 18.63 7.23 33.75
C GLN A 72 19.12 5.81 33.45
N LEU A 73 20.18 5.63 32.66
CA LEU A 73 20.77 4.30 32.42
C LEU A 73 21.46 3.75 33.66
N GLU A 74 22.12 4.58 34.46
CA GLU A 74 22.69 4.19 35.76
C GLU A 74 21.60 3.69 36.70
N ALA A 75 20.48 4.40 36.78
CA ALA A 75 19.34 4.02 37.63
C ALA A 75 18.66 2.73 37.14
N LEU A 76 18.46 2.56 35.82
CA LEU A 76 17.83 1.37 35.26
C LEU A 76 18.65 0.09 35.49
N ASN A 77 20.00 0.20 35.43
CA ASN A 77 20.93 -0.94 35.46
C ASN A 77 21.57 -1.16 36.81
N ASP A 78 21.24 -0.34 37.85
CA ASP A 78 21.89 -0.36 39.16
C ASP A 78 23.44 -0.36 39.01
N TYR A 79 23.96 0.56 38.17
CA TYR A 79 25.37 0.63 37.81
C TYR A 79 25.81 2.07 37.57
N HIS A 80 26.92 2.49 38.18
CA HIS A 80 27.51 3.80 37.99
C HIS A 80 28.71 3.70 37.02
N PHE A 81 28.64 4.42 35.92
CA PHE A 81 29.73 4.50 34.96
C PHE A 81 30.86 5.42 35.48
N THR A 82 32.11 4.99 35.30
CA THR A 82 33.20 5.97 35.33
C THR A 82 33.07 6.92 34.12
N ASP A 83 33.75 8.07 34.15
CA ASP A 83 33.69 9.01 33.03
C ASP A 83 34.27 8.43 31.74
N ASP A 84 35.29 7.56 31.86
CA ASP A 84 35.90 6.90 30.71
C ASP A 84 35.05 5.77 30.20
N GLU A 85 34.37 4.99 31.03
CA GLU A 85 33.39 4.00 30.66
C GLU A 85 32.20 4.63 29.94
N TRP A 86 31.67 5.77 30.53
CA TRP A 86 30.57 6.47 29.91
C TRP A 86 30.93 7.01 28.54
N ARG A 87 32.07 7.68 28.37
CA ARG A 87 32.53 8.23 27.07
C ARG A 87 32.64 7.15 26.01
N ARG A 88 33.24 5.97 26.34
CA ARG A 88 33.36 4.84 25.43
C ARG A 88 32.00 4.24 25.08
N PHE A 89 31.15 4.01 26.10
CA PHE A 89 29.82 3.43 25.93
C PHE A 89 28.91 4.36 25.10
N TYR A 90 28.89 5.64 25.45
CA TYR A 90 28.09 6.65 24.74
C TYR A 90 28.48 6.72 23.27
N GLN A 91 29.78 6.87 22.97
CA GLN A 91 30.24 6.99 21.61
C GLN A 91 29.94 5.72 20.79
N HIS A 92 30.31 4.54 21.28
CA HIS A 92 30.25 3.30 20.46
C HIS A 92 28.89 2.59 20.48
N ASN A 93 28.12 2.72 21.55
CA ASN A 93 26.86 1.98 21.72
C ASN A 93 25.62 2.86 21.49
N ILE A 94 25.75 4.19 21.63
CA ILE A 94 24.61 5.12 21.51
C ILE A 94 24.74 5.99 20.24
N VAL A 95 25.89 6.65 20.03
CA VAL A 95 26.08 7.59 18.90
C VAL A 95 26.44 6.86 17.61
N ASP A 96 27.59 6.17 17.61
CA ASP A 96 28.15 5.45 16.47
C ASP A 96 27.56 4.03 16.36
N VAL A 97 26.25 3.91 16.19
CA VAL A 97 25.62 2.59 16.04
C VAL A 97 26.09 1.99 14.72
N PRO A 98 26.85 0.88 14.76
CA PRO A 98 27.29 0.22 13.55
C PRO A 98 26.08 -0.20 12.71
N SER A 99 26.04 0.28 11.49
CA SER A 99 25.00 -0.07 10.52
C SER A 99 25.63 -0.88 9.40
N ALA A 100 25.24 -2.14 9.25
CA ALA A 100 25.50 -2.89 8.03
C ALA A 100 24.73 -2.25 6.84
N ASP A 101 23.69 -1.48 7.15
CA ASP A 101 22.82 -0.77 6.22
C ASP A 101 23.09 0.74 6.33
N ALA A 102 23.10 1.43 5.20
CA ALA A 102 23.48 2.84 5.11
C ALA A 102 22.53 3.85 5.82
N ASN A 103 21.58 3.39 6.65
CA ASN A 103 20.58 4.26 7.27
C ASN A 103 20.67 4.28 8.81
N PRO A 104 21.14 5.39 9.41
CA PRO A 104 21.30 5.51 10.87
C PRO A 104 19.97 5.46 11.65
N VAL A 105 18.84 5.85 11.05
CA VAL A 105 17.51 5.79 11.72
C VAL A 105 17.11 4.34 11.96
N VAL A 106 17.30 3.49 10.97
CA VAL A 106 17.00 2.06 11.07
C VAL A 106 17.90 1.38 12.10
N ALA A 107 19.20 1.70 12.08
CA ALA A 107 20.16 1.15 13.06
C ALA A 107 19.74 1.51 14.49
N LYS A 108 19.35 2.75 14.76
CA LYS A 108 18.85 3.20 16.08
C LYS A 108 17.50 2.57 16.43
N ALA A 109 16.59 2.38 15.46
CA ALA A 109 15.34 1.63 15.69
C ALA A 109 15.62 0.18 16.07
N ARG A 110 16.55 -0.48 15.37
CA ARG A 110 16.98 -1.87 15.67
C ARG A 110 17.60 -1.94 17.07
N ARG A 111 18.38 -0.94 17.48
CA ARG A 111 18.98 -0.86 18.82
C ARG A 111 17.92 -0.90 19.93
N ILE A 112 16.78 -0.29 19.71
CA ILE A 112 15.67 -0.32 20.68
C ILE A 112 14.85 -1.62 20.55
N GLN A 113 14.55 -2.04 19.30
CA GLN A 113 13.61 -3.13 19.09
C GLN A 113 14.23 -4.54 19.24
N GLU A 114 15.49 -4.70 18.86
CA GLU A 114 16.16 -6.02 18.82
C GLU A 114 17.35 -6.08 19.79
N ASP A 115 18.22 -5.07 19.80
CA ASP A 115 19.49 -5.04 20.52
C ASP A 115 19.45 -4.12 21.76
N HIS A 116 18.37 -4.17 22.53
CA HIS A 116 18.18 -3.24 23.66
C HIS A 116 19.07 -3.54 24.88
N VAL A 117 19.87 -4.62 24.85
CA VAL A 117 20.90 -4.93 25.85
C VAL A 117 22.26 -4.80 25.18
N GLN A 118 23.07 -3.86 25.65
CA GLN A 118 24.40 -3.55 25.13
C GLN A 118 25.49 -4.02 26.08
N VAL A 119 26.65 -4.39 25.51
CA VAL A 119 27.80 -4.83 26.31
C VAL A 119 28.75 -3.66 26.54
N LEU A 120 28.94 -3.30 27.81
CA LEU A 120 29.99 -2.40 28.28
C LEU A 120 31.24 -3.22 28.63
N THR A 121 32.38 -2.84 28.12
CA THR A 121 33.67 -3.30 28.64
C THR A 121 34.12 -2.35 29.76
N ARG A 122 34.16 -2.85 31.02
CA ARG A 122 34.55 -2.04 32.17
C ARG A 122 36.03 -1.70 32.10
N ASP A 123 36.45 -0.78 32.97
CA ASP A 123 37.87 -0.39 33.10
C ASP A 123 38.78 -1.55 33.54
N ASP A 124 38.24 -2.54 34.27
CA ASP A 124 38.92 -3.77 34.65
C ASP A 124 38.94 -4.85 33.53
N GLY A 125 38.36 -4.56 32.33
CA GLY A 125 38.28 -5.46 31.20
C GLY A 125 37.14 -6.46 31.26
N THR A 126 36.32 -6.47 32.30
CA THR A 126 35.15 -7.38 32.41
C THR A 126 33.92 -6.84 31.67
N PRO A 127 33.11 -7.73 31.05
CA PRO A 127 31.89 -7.28 30.37
C PRO A 127 30.74 -7.07 31.35
N LYS A 128 29.92 -6.04 31.10
CA LYS A 128 28.66 -5.75 31.79
C LYS A 128 27.55 -5.51 30.77
N ASN A 129 26.42 -6.16 30.95
CA ASN A 129 25.23 -5.91 30.16
C ASN A 129 24.51 -4.63 30.67
N ILE A 130 24.29 -3.70 29.76
CA ILE A 130 23.57 -2.43 30.01
C ILE A 130 22.28 -2.46 29.19
N ARG A 131 21.15 -2.40 29.86
CA ARG A 131 19.83 -2.32 29.20
C ARG A 131 19.52 -0.85 28.88
N LEU A 132 19.11 -0.59 27.65
CA LEU A 132 18.61 0.71 27.20
C LEU A 132 17.13 0.88 27.55
N ILE A 133 16.37 -0.22 27.45
CA ILE A 133 14.93 -0.30 27.79
C ILE A 133 14.65 -1.68 28.40
N ASP A 134 13.84 -1.74 29.44
CA ASP A 134 13.38 -3.00 30.01
C ASP A 134 12.07 -3.43 29.34
N LYS A 135 12.13 -4.46 28.51
CA LYS A 135 10.97 -5.02 27.78
C LYS A 135 10.25 -6.10 28.59
N THR A 136 10.87 -6.61 29.64
CA THR A 136 10.31 -7.66 30.51
C THR A 136 9.45 -7.05 31.60
N ASN A 137 9.97 -6.03 32.29
CA ASN A 137 9.22 -5.28 33.30
C ASN A 137 9.16 -3.82 32.86
N ILE A 138 8.08 -3.46 32.15
CA ILE A 138 7.93 -2.11 31.59
C ILE A 138 7.87 -1.02 32.66
N HIS A 139 7.48 -1.35 33.92
CA HIS A 139 7.37 -0.39 35.03
C HIS A 139 8.72 0.09 35.53
N ARG A 140 9.82 -0.61 35.24
CA ARG A 140 11.19 -0.16 35.56
C ARG A 140 11.64 1.00 34.67
N ASN A 141 10.97 1.20 33.53
CA ASN A 141 11.32 2.29 32.62
C ASN A 141 10.84 3.63 33.19
N LYS A 142 11.74 4.61 33.24
CA LYS A 142 11.45 5.99 33.59
C LYS A 142 10.92 6.71 32.33
N VAL A 143 9.79 7.38 32.47
CA VAL A 143 9.20 8.20 31.38
C VAL A 143 9.29 9.66 31.81
N GLN A 144 9.90 10.48 30.92
CA GLN A 144 10.08 11.92 31.14
C GLN A 144 9.51 12.68 29.95
N VAL A 145 9.12 13.91 30.12
CA VAL A 145 8.69 14.83 29.07
C VAL A 145 9.57 16.07 29.07
N ILE A 146 10.06 16.45 27.91
CA ILE A 146 10.78 17.69 27.63
C ILE A 146 10.03 18.49 26.57
N HIS A 147 10.24 19.80 26.52
CA HIS A 147 9.66 20.67 25.52
C HIS A 147 10.63 21.73 25.03
N GLN A 148 10.34 22.31 23.87
CA GLN A 148 11.10 23.43 23.31
C GLN A 148 12.61 23.15 23.23
N TYR A 149 12.97 21.89 22.92
CA TYR A 149 14.37 21.49 22.76
C TYR A 149 14.98 22.17 21.52
N ALA A 150 16.08 22.88 21.70
CA ALA A 150 16.70 23.66 20.65
C ALA A 150 17.88 22.90 19.99
N VAL A 151 17.89 22.83 18.68
CA VAL A 151 19.03 22.32 17.90
C VAL A 151 19.50 23.40 16.95
N ASP A 152 20.75 23.81 17.13
CA ASP A 152 21.43 24.74 16.24
C ASP A 152 22.35 23.95 15.30
N THR A 153 22.00 23.88 14.01
CA THR A 153 22.81 23.20 12.98
C THR A 153 23.79 24.14 12.28
N GLY A 154 23.86 25.41 12.73
CA GLY A 154 24.64 26.46 12.07
C GLY A 154 24.00 27.01 10.79
N LEU A 155 23.05 26.28 10.21
CA LEU A 155 22.24 26.69 9.05
C LEU A 155 20.87 27.21 9.50
N ARG A 156 20.26 26.58 10.50
CA ARG A 156 18.96 26.95 11.09
C ARG A 156 18.90 26.54 12.57
N SER A 157 18.21 27.32 13.39
CA SER A 157 17.81 26.91 14.72
C SER A 157 16.44 26.26 14.63
N ASN A 158 16.36 24.96 14.91
CA ASN A 158 15.10 24.22 15.00
C ASN A 158 14.71 24.07 16.48
N ARG A 159 13.40 24.15 16.75
CA ARG A 159 12.84 24.00 18.08
C ARG A 159 11.78 22.92 18.03
N TYR A 160 11.92 21.91 18.88
CA TYR A 160 11.02 20.74 18.93
C TYR A 160 9.96 20.95 20.00
N ASP A 161 8.67 20.80 19.66
CA ASP A 161 7.58 21.16 20.58
C ASP A 161 7.60 20.29 21.84
N VAL A 162 7.18 19.05 21.79
CA VAL A 162 7.15 18.15 22.95
C VAL A 162 7.80 16.82 22.61
N THR A 163 8.64 16.30 23.50
CA THR A 163 9.27 14.98 23.32
C THR A 163 9.18 14.15 24.59
N ILE A 164 8.78 12.89 24.45
CA ILE A 164 8.77 11.91 25.54
C ILE A 164 10.07 11.10 25.47
N LEU A 165 10.79 11.12 26.60
CA LEU A 165 11.97 10.32 26.81
C LEU A 165 11.62 9.05 27.59
N VAL A 166 12.23 7.94 27.22
CA VAL A 166 12.19 6.69 28.01
C VAL A 166 13.63 6.34 28.37
N ASN A 167 13.91 6.28 29.66
CA ASN A 167 15.26 6.12 30.24
C ASN A 167 16.27 7.12 29.63
N GLY A 168 15.83 8.36 29.37
CA GLY A 168 16.65 9.43 28.80
C GLY A 168 16.75 9.42 27.28
N LEU A 169 16.30 8.38 26.57
CA LEU A 169 16.28 8.32 25.11
C LEU A 169 14.98 8.94 24.55
N PRO A 170 15.05 9.84 23.54
CA PRO A 170 13.87 10.40 22.88
C PRO A 170 13.20 9.35 22.00
N LEU A 171 12.09 8.77 22.46
CA LEU A 171 11.41 7.69 21.74
C LEU A 171 10.09 8.12 21.09
N VAL A 172 9.46 9.20 21.57
CA VAL A 172 8.22 9.74 20.97
C VAL A 172 8.37 11.25 20.83
N HIS A 173 8.14 11.75 19.61
CA HIS A 173 8.12 13.19 19.35
C HIS A 173 6.74 13.64 18.93
N ILE A 174 6.27 14.76 19.48
CA ILE A 174 4.94 15.31 19.30
C ILE A 174 5.07 16.72 18.73
N GLU A 175 4.50 16.94 17.57
CA GLU A 175 4.45 18.24 16.91
C GLU A 175 3.03 18.79 16.95
N LEU A 176 2.91 20.03 17.43
CA LEU A 176 1.64 20.70 17.66
C LEU A 176 1.42 21.86 16.69
N LYS A 177 0.18 22.06 16.29
CA LYS A 177 -0.26 23.24 15.56
C LYS A 177 -1.49 23.82 16.25
N ARG A 178 -1.69 25.11 16.15
CA ARG A 178 -2.87 25.78 16.71
C ARG A 178 -4.17 25.21 16.12
N ARG A 179 -5.25 25.25 16.86
CA ARG A 179 -6.59 24.86 16.38
C ARG A 179 -6.95 25.62 15.09
N GLY A 180 -7.56 24.92 14.13
CA GLY A 180 -7.90 25.43 12.80
C GLY A 180 -6.82 25.29 11.73
N LYS A 181 -5.60 24.89 12.10
CA LYS A 181 -4.55 24.52 11.13
C LYS A 181 -4.70 23.08 10.66
N LYS A 182 -4.26 22.80 9.42
CA LYS A 182 -4.29 21.44 8.89
C LYS A 182 -3.23 20.59 9.57
N LEU A 183 -3.59 19.39 9.99
CA LEU A 183 -2.70 18.42 10.64
C LEU A 183 -1.47 18.09 9.78
N ARG A 184 -1.58 18.24 8.47
CA ARG A 184 -0.51 18.00 7.50
C ARG A 184 0.65 19.00 7.64
N GLU A 185 0.41 20.19 8.18
CA GLU A 185 1.46 21.18 8.48
C GLU A 185 2.46 20.61 9.52
N ALA A 186 1.95 20.02 10.60
CA ALA A 186 2.78 19.34 11.61
C ALA A 186 3.57 18.17 11.00
N PHE A 187 2.93 17.38 10.15
CA PHE A 187 3.59 16.27 9.46
C PHE A 187 4.77 16.73 8.59
N ASN A 188 4.59 17.81 7.84
CA ASN A 188 5.64 18.37 7.00
C ASN A 188 6.78 18.99 7.82
N GLN A 189 6.48 19.55 8.99
CA GLN A 189 7.49 20.10 9.90
C GLN A 189 8.41 19.00 10.47
N ILE A 190 7.86 17.88 10.92
CA ILE A 190 8.65 16.71 11.34
C ILE A 190 9.54 16.19 10.20
N ASP A 191 9.06 16.21 8.95
CA ASP A 191 9.88 15.83 7.80
C ASP A 191 11.10 16.72 7.63
N ARG A 192 10.92 18.03 7.81
CA ARG A 192 12.02 18.97 7.80
C ARG A 192 13.03 18.64 8.91
N TYR A 193 12.58 18.38 10.12
CA TYR A 193 13.46 18.01 11.23
C TYR A 193 14.24 16.71 10.95
N GLN A 194 13.59 15.69 10.40
CA GLN A 194 14.26 14.45 10.01
C GLN A 194 15.37 14.66 8.97
N ARG A 195 15.18 15.59 8.04
CA ARG A 195 16.20 15.90 7.02
C ARG A 195 17.33 16.75 7.56
N ASP A 196 17.01 17.74 8.39
CA ASP A 196 17.92 18.86 8.64
C ASP A 196 18.59 18.77 10.04
N SER A 197 17.92 18.21 11.05
CA SER A 197 18.39 18.35 12.42
C SER A 197 18.37 17.11 13.32
N PHE A 198 17.53 16.10 13.10
CA PHE A 198 17.49 14.91 13.95
C PHE A 198 18.79 14.09 13.98
N HIS A 199 19.63 14.28 12.96
CA HIS A 199 20.92 13.60 12.82
C HIS A 199 22.10 14.56 13.11
N ALA A 200 21.85 15.80 13.48
CA ALA A 200 22.87 16.76 13.83
C ALA A 200 23.44 16.48 15.24
N GLY A 201 24.67 16.86 15.47
CA GLY A 201 25.38 16.58 16.72
C GLY A 201 25.47 15.08 17.01
N ASP A 202 25.15 14.67 18.23
CA ASP A 202 25.15 13.25 18.66
C ASP A 202 23.98 12.45 18.08
N GLY A 203 23.06 13.12 17.38
CA GLY A 203 21.96 12.50 16.66
C GLY A 203 21.00 11.69 17.54
N LEU A 204 20.84 12.00 18.83
CA LEU A 204 19.98 11.26 19.76
C LEU A 204 18.52 11.23 19.30
N PHE A 205 18.02 12.28 18.66
CA PHE A 205 16.66 12.29 18.09
C PHE A 205 16.44 11.26 16.97
N GLY A 206 17.50 10.67 16.41
CA GLY A 206 17.41 9.50 15.54
C GLY A 206 16.83 8.26 16.24
N TYR A 207 16.75 8.24 17.59
CA TYR A 207 16.09 7.17 18.35
C TYR A 207 14.57 7.27 18.40
N VAL A 208 13.97 8.38 17.97
CA VAL A 208 12.51 8.53 17.94
C VAL A 208 11.89 7.39 17.13
N GLN A 209 10.99 6.64 17.77
CA GLN A 209 10.28 5.49 17.18
C GLN A 209 8.93 5.90 16.61
N ILE A 210 8.25 6.81 17.29
CA ILE A 210 6.87 7.22 17.01
C ILE A 210 6.81 8.75 16.93
N PHE A 211 6.18 9.22 15.87
CA PHE A 211 5.77 10.61 15.72
C PHE A 211 4.28 10.76 15.98
N VAL A 212 3.92 11.82 16.68
CA VAL A 212 2.54 12.25 16.92
C VAL A 212 2.38 13.66 16.34
N ILE A 213 1.31 13.88 15.63
CA ILE A 213 0.95 15.17 15.05
C ILE A 213 -0.45 15.57 15.52
N SER A 214 -0.60 16.82 16.00
CA SER A 214 -1.88 17.30 16.49
C SER A 214 -2.11 18.78 16.18
N ASN A 215 -3.40 19.14 16.01
CA ASN A 215 -3.87 20.51 15.98
C ASN A 215 -4.88 20.80 17.11
N GLY A 216 -4.84 19.99 18.18
CA GLY A 216 -5.75 20.04 19.30
C GLY A 216 -7.07 19.29 19.07
N ALA A 217 -7.69 19.44 17.90
CA ALA A 217 -8.95 18.78 17.54
C ALA A 217 -8.75 17.44 16.80
N GLN A 218 -7.61 17.28 16.14
CA GLN A 218 -7.25 16.08 15.41
C GLN A 218 -5.85 15.64 15.79
N THR A 219 -5.66 14.36 16.09
CA THR A 219 -4.37 13.80 16.49
C THR A 219 -4.16 12.47 15.76
N LYS A 220 -2.98 12.31 15.17
CA LYS A 220 -2.56 11.08 14.48
C LYS A 220 -1.15 10.70 14.87
N TYR A 221 -0.78 9.45 14.66
CA TYR A 221 0.58 8.94 14.89
C TYR A 221 1.10 8.11 13.72
N TYR A 222 2.42 7.96 13.63
CA TYR A 222 3.09 7.13 12.64
C TYR A 222 4.52 6.76 13.09
N SER A 223 5.11 5.72 12.48
CA SER A 223 6.49 5.32 12.79
C SER A 223 7.50 6.17 12.02
N ASN A 224 8.72 6.27 12.56
CA ASN A 224 9.80 7.06 11.94
C ASN A 224 10.29 6.51 10.59
N THR A 225 10.09 5.22 10.30
CA THR A 225 10.55 4.59 9.05
C THR A 225 9.53 4.64 7.92
N VAL A 226 8.25 4.92 8.20
CA VAL A 226 7.18 4.97 7.20
C VAL A 226 7.52 5.92 6.05
N ARG A 227 8.02 7.10 6.38
CA ARG A 227 8.36 8.10 5.38
C ARG A 227 9.65 7.79 4.62
N LEU A 228 10.68 7.32 5.31
CA LEU A 228 11.97 6.99 4.68
C LEU A 228 11.82 5.93 3.60
N GLN A 229 10.95 4.95 3.82
CA GLN A 229 10.68 3.93 2.84
C GLN A 229 9.89 4.46 1.64
N HIS A 230 8.89 5.29 1.89
CA HIS A 230 8.12 5.91 0.80
C HIS A 230 9.00 6.81 -0.07
N ILE A 231 9.96 7.50 0.54
CA ILE A 231 11.00 8.23 -0.19
C ILE A 231 11.87 7.28 -1.00
N ARG A 232 12.32 6.15 -0.44
CA ARG A 232 13.13 5.14 -1.18
C ARG A 232 12.35 4.50 -2.33
N GLU A 233 11.10 4.15 -2.13
CA GLU A 233 10.21 3.61 -3.17
C GLU A 233 9.94 4.62 -4.30
N ASN A 234 10.13 5.92 -4.05
CA ASN A 234 9.89 7.00 -5.01
C ASN A 234 11.18 7.63 -5.57
N VAL A 235 12.36 7.26 -5.10
CA VAL A 235 13.66 7.78 -5.58
C VAL A 235 14.25 6.84 -6.65
N GLY A 236 13.72 6.92 -7.86
CA GLY A 236 14.46 6.53 -9.07
C GLY A 236 15.24 7.74 -9.60
N HIS A 237 16.56 7.77 -9.38
CA HIS A 237 17.62 8.53 -10.08
C HIS A 237 17.62 10.06 -10.13
N ARG A 238 16.69 10.84 -9.61
CA ARG A 238 16.83 12.30 -9.45
C ARG A 238 16.23 12.79 -8.13
N ARG A 239 17.02 13.48 -7.31
CA ARG A 239 16.61 14.19 -6.08
C ARG A 239 15.39 15.12 -6.26
N GLU A 240 14.95 15.32 -7.48
CA GLU A 240 13.91 16.26 -7.89
C GLU A 240 12.47 15.72 -7.75
N VAL A 241 12.27 14.39 -7.71
CA VAL A 241 10.93 13.77 -7.66
C VAL A 241 10.48 13.50 -6.21
N ALA A 242 11.41 13.42 -5.27
CA ALA A 242 11.12 13.06 -3.88
C ALA A 242 10.22 14.07 -3.13
N ALA A 243 10.28 15.36 -3.49
CA ALA A 243 9.44 16.39 -2.86
C ALA A 243 8.00 16.43 -3.42
N ALA A 244 7.77 15.84 -4.60
CA ALA A 244 6.49 15.88 -5.30
C ALA A 244 5.47 14.84 -4.82
N ASN A 245 5.93 13.73 -4.24
CA ASN A 245 5.10 12.57 -3.88
C ASN A 245 4.92 12.45 -2.36
N ALA A 246 4.47 13.51 -1.69
CA ALA A 246 4.23 13.50 -0.25
C ALA A 246 2.96 12.71 0.14
N HIS A 247 2.81 11.48 -0.36
CA HIS A 247 1.70 10.58 0.01
C HIS A 247 1.90 9.89 1.36
N SER A 248 3.05 10.05 1.99
CA SER A 248 3.36 9.44 3.29
C SER A 248 2.40 9.86 4.41
N TYR A 249 1.70 11.00 4.27
CA TYR A 249 0.63 11.37 5.19
C TYR A 249 -0.53 10.36 5.21
N GLU A 250 -0.78 9.66 4.13
CA GLU A 250 -1.82 8.61 4.04
C GLU A 250 -1.47 7.37 4.90
N PHE A 251 -0.22 7.23 5.34
CA PHE A 251 0.22 6.17 6.26
C PHE A 251 0.18 6.58 7.73
N THR A 252 -0.32 7.78 8.06
CA THR A 252 -0.60 8.19 9.44
C THR A 252 -1.85 7.48 9.94
N ASN A 253 -1.86 7.10 11.22
CA ASN A 253 -2.93 6.31 11.81
C ASN A 253 -3.72 7.14 12.84
N TRP A 254 -5.02 6.90 12.91
CA TRP A 254 -5.83 7.30 14.02
C TRP A 254 -5.62 6.36 15.21
N TRP A 255 -5.68 6.90 16.44
CA TRP A 255 -5.89 6.09 17.62
C TRP A 255 -7.39 5.84 17.78
N THR A 256 -7.78 4.62 18.15
CA THR A 256 -9.19 4.23 18.31
C THR A 256 -9.36 3.46 19.62
N ASP A 257 -10.59 3.43 20.11
CA ASP A 257 -10.98 2.54 21.19
C ASP A 257 -11.14 1.06 20.72
N ALA A 258 -11.55 0.18 21.64
CA ALA A 258 -11.77 -1.24 21.36
C ALA A 258 -12.93 -1.52 20.39
N ALA A 259 -13.83 -0.56 20.21
CA ALA A 259 -14.95 -0.63 19.26
C ALA A 259 -14.67 0.08 17.93
N ASN A 260 -13.40 0.44 17.68
CA ASN A 260 -12.90 1.18 16.52
C ASN A 260 -13.42 2.63 16.42
N ASN A 261 -13.93 3.23 17.49
CA ASN A 261 -14.26 4.64 17.52
C ASN A 261 -12.99 5.48 17.56
N GLN A 262 -12.87 6.46 16.67
CA GLN A 262 -11.67 7.31 16.62
C GLN A 262 -11.61 8.24 17.83
N ILE A 263 -10.41 8.46 18.36
CA ILE A 263 -10.08 9.38 19.46
C ILE A 263 -9.26 10.53 18.89
N PRO A 264 -9.90 11.55 18.29
CA PRO A 264 -9.19 12.60 17.57
C PRO A 264 -8.66 13.71 18.47
N ASP A 265 -9.36 14.09 19.56
CA ASP A 265 -8.96 15.19 20.43
C ASP A 265 -7.62 14.90 21.14
N LEU A 266 -6.76 15.92 21.24
CA LEU A 266 -5.43 15.79 21.83
C LEU A 266 -5.46 15.36 23.31
N THR A 267 -6.41 15.89 24.08
CA THR A 267 -6.54 15.59 25.50
C THR A 267 -6.91 14.13 25.71
N ASP A 268 -7.88 13.67 24.94
CA ASP A 268 -8.36 12.29 24.98
C ASP A 268 -7.32 11.32 24.42
N PHE A 269 -6.61 11.72 23.36
CA PHE A 269 -5.47 10.98 22.82
C PHE A 269 -4.35 10.86 23.86
N ALA A 270 -4.01 11.93 24.55
CA ALA A 270 -2.99 11.92 25.60
C ALA A 270 -3.41 11.05 26.80
N ALA A 271 -4.70 11.07 27.18
CA ALA A 271 -5.23 10.24 28.26
C ALA A 271 -5.19 8.74 27.94
N THR A 272 -5.21 8.38 26.66
CA THR A 272 -5.27 6.98 26.20
C THR A 272 -3.92 6.52 25.62
N PHE A 273 -3.50 7.06 24.47
CA PHE A 273 -2.27 6.65 23.76
C PHE A 273 -0.99 7.00 24.52
N LEU A 274 -0.90 8.26 25.02
CA LEU A 274 0.29 8.75 25.72
C LEU A 274 0.30 8.39 27.22
N ALA A 275 -0.73 7.71 27.72
CA ALA A 275 -0.71 7.19 29.09
C ALA A 275 0.53 6.31 29.27
N LYS A 276 1.25 6.49 30.39
CA LYS A 276 2.56 5.86 30.63
C LYS A 276 2.58 4.36 30.34
N ARG A 277 1.55 3.63 30.78
CA ARG A 277 1.44 2.18 30.53
C ARG A 277 1.26 1.87 29.05
N THR A 278 0.38 2.59 28.37
CA THR A 278 0.04 2.39 26.94
C THR A 278 1.25 2.66 26.07
N ILE A 279 1.90 3.81 26.22
CA ILE A 279 3.04 4.17 25.38
C ILE A 279 4.24 3.25 25.59
N LEU A 280 4.50 2.82 26.84
CA LEU A 280 5.53 1.82 27.10
C LEU A 280 5.18 0.46 26.49
N ALA A 281 3.92 0.01 26.60
CA ALA A 281 3.46 -1.23 25.95
C ALA A 281 3.61 -1.16 24.42
N ILE A 282 3.24 -0.03 23.79
CA ILE A 282 3.40 0.16 22.34
C ILE A 282 4.88 0.07 21.95
N LEU A 283 5.76 0.79 22.62
CA LEU A 283 7.20 0.82 22.33
C LEU A 283 7.90 -0.52 22.54
N THR A 284 7.53 -1.26 23.59
CA THR A 284 8.22 -2.50 23.97
C THR A 284 7.61 -3.75 23.36
N ARG A 285 6.31 -3.74 23.07
CA ARG A 285 5.55 -4.94 22.71
C ARG A 285 4.89 -4.87 21.35
N TYR A 286 4.40 -3.69 20.89
CA TYR A 286 3.61 -3.54 19.67
C TYR A 286 4.32 -2.83 18.51
N CYS A 287 5.63 -2.61 18.63
CA CYS A 287 6.49 -2.27 17.49
C CYS A 287 7.15 -3.54 16.93
N VAL A 288 7.27 -3.61 15.62
CA VAL A 288 7.94 -4.70 14.89
C VAL A 288 8.84 -4.07 13.84
N LEU A 289 10.14 -4.39 13.89
CA LEU A 289 11.06 -4.04 12.81
C LEU A 289 11.07 -5.22 11.83
N ASP A 290 10.73 -4.94 10.56
CA ASP A 290 10.74 -5.98 9.53
C ASP A 290 12.13 -6.10 8.86
N THR A 291 12.35 -7.20 8.11
CA THR A 291 13.61 -7.44 7.39
C THR A 291 13.85 -6.51 6.21
N SER A 292 12.87 -5.67 5.85
CA SER A 292 13.01 -4.58 4.88
C SER A 292 13.28 -3.23 5.54
N ASP A 293 13.71 -3.25 6.81
CA ASP A 293 14.05 -2.07 7.62
C ASP A 293 12.89 -1.11 7.89
N LYS A 294 11.66 -1.64 7.99
CA LYS A 294 10.49 -0.86 8.38
C LYS A 294 10.16 -1.08 9.84
N LEU A 295 10.06 -0.02 10.58
CA LEU A 295 9.46 -0.06 11.90
C LEU A 295 7.93 0.04 11.75
N LEU A 296 7.25 -1.05 12.03
CA LEU A 296 5.80 -1.14 12.03
C LEU A 296 5.29 -0.90 13.46
N VAL A 297 4.42 0.07 13.64
CA VAL A 297 3.66 0.27 14.88
C VAL A 297 2.28 -0.34 14.66
N MET A 298 1.90 -1.33 15.45
CA MET A 298 0.60 -1.98 15.32
C MET A 298 -0.53 -0.97 15.50
N ARG A 299 -1.57 -1.12 14.68
CA ARG A 299 -2.76 -0.28 14.76
C ARG A 299 -3.64 -0.68 15.94
N PRO A 300 -4.51 0.21 16.45
CA PRO A 300 -5.32 -0.07 17.64
C PRO A 300 -6.13 -1.36 17.57
N TYR A 301 -6.84 -1.59 16.46
CA TYR A 301 -7.64 -2.80 16.26
C TYR A 301 -6.77 -4.09 16.23
N GLN A 302 -5.51 -4.00 15.76
CA GLN A 302 -4.57 -5.13 15.78
C GLN A 302 -4.12 -5.44 17.21
N ILE A 303 -3.87 -4.39 18.00
CA ILE A 303 -3.53 -4.51 19.42
C ILE A 303 -4.72 -5.10 20.17
N ALA A 304 -5.93 -4.57 19.96
CA ALA A 304 -7.17 -5.04 20.58
C ALA A 304 -7.42 -6.54 20.33
N ALA A 305 -7.30 -6.95 19.07
CA ALA A 305 -7.44 -8.36 18.69
C ALA A 305 -6.39 -9.26 19.35
N THR A 306 -5.12 -8.81 19.36
CA THR A 306 -4.02 -9.55 19.99
C THR A 306 -4.27 -9.73 21.49
N GLU A 307 -4.59 -8.66 22.20
CA GLU A 307 -4.83 -8.71 23.64
C GLU A 307 -6.07 -9.53 24.00
N ALA A 308 -7.15 -9.45 23.19
CA ALA A 308 -8.32 -10.28 23.41
C ALA A 308 -8.00 -11.77 23.32
N ILE A 309 -7.15 -12.19 22.37
CA ILE A 309 -6.70 -13.59 22.27
C ILE A 309 -5.83 -13.97 23.48
N LEU A 310 -4.85 -13.16 23.85
CA LEU A 310 -3.95 -13.45 24.99
C LEU A 310 -4.72 -13.53 26.30
N GLN A 311 -5.71 -12.65 26.48
CA GLN A 311 -6.60 -12.68 27.65
C GLN A 311 -7.47 -13.95 27.64
N ARG A 312 -7.98 -14.37 26.48
CA ARG A 312 -8.74 -15.62 26.33
C ARG A 312 -7.87 -16.83 26.69
N ILE A 313 -6.61 -16.89 26.23
CA ILE A 313 -5.67 -17.96 26.62
C ILE A 313 -5.51 -17.99 28.13
N LYS A 314 -5.21 -16.83 28.77
CA LYS A 314 -5.00 -16.74 30.22
C LYS A 314 -6.24 -17.18 30.99
N THR A 315 -7.39 -16.59 30.71
CA THR A 315 -8.63 -16.85 31.46
C THR A 315 -9.16 -18.28 31.31
N SER A 316 -9.14 -18.81 30.06
CA SER A 316 -9.62 -20.19 29.83
C SER A 316 -8.67 -21.25 30.39
N THR A 317 -7.35 -20.99 30.43
CA THR A 317 -6.38 -21.84 31.13
C THR A 317 -6.64 -21.87 32.64
N MET A 318 -6.82 -20.69 33.25
CA MET A 318 -7.16 -20.59 34.68
C MET A 318 -8.48 -21.28 35.01
N ASN A 319 -9.48 -21.18 34.15
CA ASN A 319 -10.79 -21.81 34.30
C ASN A 319 -10.83 -23.29 33.85
N LYS A 320 -9.71 -23.88 33.45
CA LYS A 320 -9.61 -25.27 32.94
C LYS A 320 -10.55 -25.59 31.80
N GLN A 321 -10.73 -24.65 30.88
CA GLN A 321 -11.60 -24.76 29.72
C GLN A 321 -10.84 -25.16 28.43
N THR A 322 -9.51 -25.37 28.51
CA THR A 322 -8.68 -25.81 27.38
C THR A 322 -9.25 -27.08 26.73
N GLY A 323 -9.12 -27.23 25.43
CA GLY A 323 -9.70 -28.35 24.66
C GLY A 323 -11.18 -28.20 24.35
N THR A 324 -11.79 -27.03 24.64
CA THR A 324 -13.19 -26.73 24.33
C THR A 324 -13.31 -25.51 23.41
N VAL A 325 -14.43 -25.37 22.73
CA VAL A 325 -14.71 -24.20 21.89
C VAL A 325 -14.69 -22.89 22.70
N ALA A 326 -15.13 -22.93 23.97
CA ALA A 326 -15.11 -21.78 24.88
C ALA A 326 -13.70 -21.26 25.20
N ALA A 327 -12.66 -22.10 25.07
CA ALA A 327 -11.27 -21.67 25.22
C ALA A 327 -10.71 -20.96 23.97
N GLY A 328 -11.48 -20.89 22.88
CA GLY A 328 -11.11 -20.28 21.62
C GLY A 328 -11.82 -18.96 21.35
N GLY A 329 -11.86 -18.62 20.07
CA GLY A 329 -12.55 -17.46 19.54
C GLY A 329 -12.10 -17.11 18.12
N TYR A 330 -12.74 -16.11 17.51
CA TYR A 330 -12.32 -15.66 16.19
C TYR A 330 -12.20 -14.15 16.11
N ILE A 331 -11.34 -13.71 15.17
CA ILE A 331 -11.08 -12.32 14.82
C ILE A 331 -11.65 -12.06 13.42
N TRP A 332 -12.54 -11.11 13.35
CA TRP A 332 -13.10 -10.64 12.09
C TRP A 332 -12.39 -9.36 11.63
N HIS A 333 -11.35 -9.51 10.85
CA HIS A 333 -10.63 -8.39 10.24
C HIS A 333 -10.73 -8.46 8.72
N THR A 334 -11.24 -7.40 8.10
CA THR A 334 -11.42 -7.35 6.64
C THR A 334 -10.11 -7.60 5.89
N THR A 335 -10.23 -8.03 4.64
CA THR A 335 -9.08 -8.25 3.78
C THR A 335 -8.30 -6.92 3.57
N GLY A 336 -6.98 -6.97 3.73
CA GLY A 336 -6.13 -5.78 3.62
C GLY A 336 -5.89 -5.00 4.90
N SER A 337 -6.49 -5.40 6.01
CA SER A 337 -6.29 -4.79 7.32
C SER A 337 -4.95 -5.16 7.98
N GLY A 338 -4.14 -6.07 7.40
CA GLY A 338 -2.89 -6.55 7.98
C GLY A 338 -3.08 -7.70 8.98
N LYS A 339 -4.00 -8.63 8.72
CA LYS A 339 -4.21 -9.86 9.51
C LYS A 339 -2.93 -10.61 9.79
N THR A 340 -2.02 -10.71 8.81
CA THR A 340 -0.74 -11.43 8.94
C THR A 340 0.14 -10.85 10.05
N LEU A 341 0.25 -9.52 10.16
CA LEU A 341 1.00 -8.88 11.26
C LEU A 341 0.32 -9.14 12.61
N THR A 342 -1.01 -9.07 12.68
CA THR A 342 -1.78 -9.34 13.90
C THR A 342 -1.57 -10.77 14.37
N SER A 343 -1.72 -11.75 13.47
CA SER A 343 -1.57 -13.17 13.79
C SER A 343 -0.14 -13.55 14.16
N PHE A 344 0.86 -13.00 13.44
CA PHE A 344 2.28 -13.16 13.77
C PHE A 344 2.58 -12.65 15.18
N LYS A 345 2.16 -11.43 15.49
CA LYS A 345 2.43 -10.84 16.81
C LYS A 345 1.71 -11.60 17.92
N THR A 346 0.48 -12.01 17.67
CA THR A 346 -0.29 -12.88 18.58
C THR A 346 0.44 -14.20 18.83
N ALA A 347 0.91 -14.88 17.77
CA ALA A 347 1.64 -16.13 17.88
C ALA A 347 2.95 -15.97 18.67
N LYS A 348 3.72 -14.88 18.39
CA LYS A 348 4.97 -14.58 19.10
C LYS A 348 4.75 -14.31 20.59
N LEU A 349 3.70 -13.58 20.93
CA LEU A 349 3.38 -13.26 22.33
C LEU A 349 2.79 -14.48 23.04
N ALA A 350 1.94 -15.27 22.40
CA ALA A 350 1.39 -16.50 22.97
C ALA A 350 2.48 -17.54 23.23
N ALA A 351 3.46 -17.67 22.31
CA ALA A 351 4.61 -18.58 22.50
C ALA A 351 5.52 -18.18 23.68
N GLY A 352 5.49 -16.90 24.09
CA GLY A 352 6.21 -16.40 25.27
C GLY A 352 5.43 -16.54 26.60
N MET A 353 4.17 -16.99 26.55
CA MET A 353 3.37 -17.18 27.76
C MET A 353 3.81 -18.42 28.56
N GLU A 354 3.84 -18.29 29.88
CA GLU A 354 4.17 -19.40 30.76
C GLU A 354 3.18 -20.56 30.56
N GLY A 355 3.71 -21.77 30.38
CA GLY A 355 2.94 -22.99 30.20
C GLY A 355 2.43 -23.27 28.79
N VAL A 356 2.69 -22.40 27.80
CA VAL A 356 2.40 -22.69 26.39
C VAL A 356 3.59 -23.44 25.78
N ASP A 357 3.37 -24.66 25.30
CA ASP A 357 4.43 -25.51 24.72
C ASP A 357 4.70 -25.16 23.24
N LYS A 358 3.65 -24.97 22.45
CA LYS A 358 3.75 -24.70 21.01
C LYS A 358 2.63 -23.81 20.51
N VAL A 359 2.93 -23.02 19.49
CA VAL A 359 1.93 -22.31 18.66
C VAL A 359 1.98 -22.89 17.26
N LEU A 360 0.86 -23.43 16.78
CA LEU A 360 0.70 -23.93 15.43
C LEU A 360 -0.14 -22.95 14.63
N PHE A 361 0.47 -22.28 13.66
CA PHE A 361 -0.24 -21.44 12.70
C PHE A 361 -0.61 -22.28 11.49
N VAL A 362 -1.91 -22.43 11.28
CA VAL A 362 -2.48 -23.33 10.27
C VAL A 362 -3.08 -22.52 9.14
N VAL A 363 -2.52 -22.66 7.94
CA VAL A 363 -3.04 -22.05 6.71
C VAL A 363 -3.82 -23.08 5.89
N ASP A 364 -4.75 -22.59 5.10
CA ASP A 364 -5.62 -23.46 4.29
C ASP A 364 -4.88 -24.07 3.07
N ARG A 365 -3.91 -23.35 2.47
CA ARG A 365 -3.30 -23.73 1.18
C ARG A 365 -1.77 -23.74 1.21
N LYS A 366 -1.17 -24.50 0.29
CA LYS A 366 0.29 -24.56 0.12
C LYS A 366 0.90 -23.24 -0.38
N ASP A 367 0.24 -22.53 -1.28
CA ASP A 367 0.65 -21.22 -1.78
C ASP A 367 0.59 -20.15 -0.69
N LEU A 368 -0.46 -20.15 0.14
CA LEU A 368 -0.56 -19.30 1.32
C LEU A 368 0.49 -19.67 2.38
N ASP A 369 0.90 -20.93 2.49
CA ASP A 369 1.99 -21.38 3.37
C ASP A 369 3.29 -20.64 3.02
N HIS A 370 3.71 -20.64 1.75
CA HIS A 370 4.92 -19.94 1.30
C HIS A 370 4.83 -18.42 1.49
N GLN A 371 3.71 -17.81 1.14
CA GLN A 371 3.51 -16.36 1.33
C GLN A 371 3.49 -15.99 2.81
N THR A 372 2.75 -16.72 3.63
CA THR A 372 2.66 -16.48 5.08
C THR A 372 4.02 -16.68 5.75
N ILE A 373 4.76 -17.72 5.39
CA ILE A 373 6.13 -17.96 5.88
C ILE A 373 7.05 -16.81 5.49
N LYS A 374 6.98 -16.35 4.23
CA LYS A 374 7.76 -15.20 3.75
C LYS A 374 7.43 -13.93 4.51
N GLU A 375 6.15 -13.67 4.73
CA GLU A 375 5.70 -12.50 5.51
C GLU A 375 6.09 -12.63 7.00
N TYR A 376 5.93 -13.79 7.63
CA TYR A 376 6.36 -14.05 9.01
C TYR A 376 7.87 -13.91 9.17
N ASN A 377 8.65 -14.47 8.25
CA ASN A 377 10.09 -14.31 8.25
C ASN A 377 10.52 -12.87 7.91
N SER A 378 9.67 -12.08 7.23
CA SER A 378 9.91 -10.65 7.06
C SER A 378 9.74 -9.86 8.36
N PHE A 379 8.88 -10.30 9.28
CA PHE A 379 8.72 -9.68 10.60
C PHE A 379 9.75 -10.11 11.63
N ALA A 380 10.31 -11.31 11.50
CA ALA A 380 11.43 -11.78 12.31
C ALA A 380 12.12 -12.97 11.62
N ALA A 381 13.33 -12.74 11.12
CA ALA A 381 14.10 -13.77 10.42
C ALA A 381 14.33 -15.02 11.29
N GLY A 382 14.05 -16.19 10.73
CA GLY A 382 14.27 -17.48 11.39
C GLY A 382 13.28 -17.83 12.51
N THR A 383 12.24 -17.02 12.75
CA THR A 383 11.22 -17.31 13.79
C THR A 383 10.32 -18.46 13.38
N VAL A 384 10.16 -18.68 12.09
CA VAL A 384 9.26 -19.68 11.53
C VAL A 384 10.02 -20.58 10.57
N SER A 385 9.93 -21.87 10.80
CA SER A 385 10.47 -22.88 9.90
C SER A 385 9.40 -23.41 8.96
N ALA A 386 9.65 -23.29 7.64
CA ALA A 386 8.84 -23.94 6.64
C ALA A 386 8.96 -25.47 6.76
N ASN A 387 7.85 -26.18 6.58
CA ASN A 387 7.88 -27.62 6.44
C ASN A 387 7.44 -28.02 5.03
N GLN A 388 8.35 -28.61 4.27
CA GLN A 388 8.06 -29.12 2.93
C GLN A 388 7.36 -30.50 2.97
N SER A 389 7.46 -31.20 4.09
CA SER A 389 6.87 -32.54 4.25
C SER A 389 6.30 -32.77 5.65
N THR A 390 5.41 -33.76 5.77
CA THR A 390 4.86 -34.22 7.07
C THR A 390 5.97 -34.72 8.00
N ARG A 391 7.09 -35.26 7.45
CA ARG A 391 8.24 -35.69 8.24
C ARG A 391 8.93 -34.49 8.91
N GLN A 392 9.21 -33.45 8.16
CA GLN A 392 9.79 -32.20 8.72
C GLN A 392 8.87 -31.56 9.77
N LEU A 393 7.56 -31.59 9.55
CA LEU A 393 6.60 -31.15 10.55
C LEU A 393 6.73 -31.95 11.85
N ALA A 394 6.88 -33.27 11.77
CA ALA A 394 7.09 -34.10 12.94
C ALA A 394 8.41 -33.78 13.66
N GLU A 395 9.49 -33.56 12.93
CA GLU A 395 10.78 -33.11 13.47
C GLU A 395 10.68 -31.78 14.21
N GLN A 396 10.02 -30.77 13.61
CA GLN A 396 9.78 -29.44 14.21
C GLN A 396 8.88 -29.49 15.45
N ILE A 397 7.85 -30.34 15.44
CA ILE A 397 6.98 -30.54 16.61
C ILE A 397 7.78 -31.09 17.81
N ASN A 398 8.74 -31.96 17.56
CA ASN A 398 9.60 -32.55 18.60
C ASN A 398 10.73 -31.62 19.07
N ASP A 399 11.09 -30.61 18.28
CA ASP A 399 12.17 -29.68 18.64
C ASP A 399 11.66 -28.57 19.56
N ALA A 400 12.05 -28.60 20.82
CA ALA A 400 11.65 -27.60 21.81
C ALA A 400 12.15 -26.18 21.50
N SER A 401 13.20 -26.04 20.68
CA SER A 401 13.74 -24.73 20.27
C SER A 401 12.87 -24.00 19.26
N ILE A 402 11.91 -24.67 18.63
CA ILE A 402 10.98 -24.11 17.63
C ILE A 402 9.61 -23.91 18.28
N PRO A 403 9.32 -22.75 18.90
CA PRO A 403 8.05 -22.52 19.59
C PRO A 403 6.88 -22.23 18.64
N ILE A 404 7.14 -21.74 17.41
CA ILE A 404 6.12 -21.36 16.43
C ILE A 404 6.35 -22.17 15.16
N ILE A 405 5.32 -22.87 14.69
CA ILE A 405 5.34 -23.67 13.47
C ILE A 405 4.22 -23.22 12.55
N VAL A 406 4.55 -22.87 11.29
CA VAL A 406 3.55 -22.64 10.24
C VAL A 406 3.38 -23.91 9.42
N THR A 407 2.16 -24.34 9.20
CA THR A 407 1.85 -25.55 8.45
C THR A 407 0.49 -25.44 7.74
N THR A 408 0.23 -26.33 6.80
CA THR A 408 -1.12 -26.43 6.19
C THR A 408 -2.01 -27.39 6.97
N ILE A 409 -3.34 -27.18 6.87
CA ILE A 409 -4.32 -28.05 7.51
C ILE A 409 -4.19 -29.50 7.03
N GLN A 410 -3.81 -29.72 5.75
CA GLN A 410 -3.59 -31.05 5.15
C GLN A 410 -2.42 -31.77 5.79
N LYS A 411 -1.26 -31.07 5.94
CA LYS A 411 -0.06 -31.64 6.58
C LYS A 411 -0.33 -31.98 8.04
N LEU A 412 -1.02 -31.08 8.77
CA LEU A 412 -1.36 -31.29 10.17
C LEU A 412 -2.34 -32.47 10.35
N SER A 413 -3.39 -32.58 9.51
CA SER A 413 -4.32 -33.71 9.52
C SER A 413 -3.61 -35.05 9.21
N THR A 414 -2.70 -35.05 8.21
CA THR A 414 -1.90 -36.23 7.87
C THR A 414 -0.97 -36.63 9.02
N PHE A 415 -0.33 -35.66 9.67
CA PHE A 415 0.50 -35.89 10.85
C PHE A 415 -0.32 -36.52 11.98
N VAL A 416 -1.51 -36.00 12.26
CA VAL A 416 -2.42 -36.53 13.31
C VAL A 416 -2.82 -37.97 13.02
N LYS A 417 -3.16 -38.28 11.77
CA LYS A 417 -3.53 -39.67 11.36
C LYS A 417 -2.38 -40.63 11.47
N ALA A 418 -1.15 -40.21 11.13
CA ALA A 418 0.04 -41.03 11.11
C ALA A 418 0.65 -41.25 12.53
N ASN A 419 0.48 -40.32 13.46
CA ASN A 419 1.17 -40.30 14.76
C ASN A 419 0.16 -40.33 15.92
N ARG A 420 -0.70 -41.32 15.96
CA ARG A 420 -1.71 -41.48 17.03
C ARG A 420 -1.00 -41.67 18.39
N GLY A 421 -1.40 -40.85 19.39
CA GLY A 421 -0.85 -40.90 20.74
C GLY A 421 0.45 -40.11 20.92
N HIS A 422 0.83 -39.26 20.01
CA HIS A 422 2.00 -38.37 20.13
C HIS A 422 1.89 -37.47 21.37
N ALA A 423 3.03 -37.20 22.04
CA ALA A 423 3.08 -36.46 23.31
C ALA A 423 2.49 -35.05 23.19
N ILE A 424 2.64 -34.37 22.03
CA ILE A 424 2.14 -33.01 21.79
C ILE A 424 0.61 -32.87 22.00
N TYR A 425 -0.15 -33.94 21.82
CA TYR A 425 -1.61 -33.87 22.00
C TYR A 425 -2.06 -33.63 23.44
N ASN A 426 -1.17 -33.88 24.41
CA ASN A 426 -1.38 -33.55 25.83
C ASN A 426 -0.71 -32.21 26.22
N GLY A 427 0.19 -31.71 25.38
CA GLY A 427 0.85 -30.41 25.55
C GLY A 427 -0.15 -29.26 25.45
N HIS A 428 0.20 -28.13 26.05
CA HIS A 428 -0.58 -26.89 25.95
C HIS A 428 -0.27 -26.19 24.63
N VAL A 429 -1.16 -26.33 23.66
CA VAL A 429 -0.97 -25.88 22.28
C VAL A 429 -1.96 -24.78 21.92
N VAL A 430 -1.45 -23.73 21.29
CA VAL A 430 -2.29 -22.67 20.69
C VAL A 430 -2.37 -22.92 19.17
N LEU A 431 -3.58 -23.15 18.65
CA LEU A 431 -3.88 -23.36 17.26
C LEU A 431 -4.45 -22.06 16.69
N VAL A 432 -3.79 -21.49 15.68
CA VAL A 432 -4.26 -20.27 14.99
C VAL A 432 -4.53 -20.60 13.54
N PHE A 433 -5.77 -20.43 13.08
CA PHE A 433 -6.19 -20.69 11.71
C PHE A 433 -6.36 -19.38 10.94
N ASP A 434 -5.67 -19.25 9.81
CA ASP A 434 -5.92 -18.16 8.87
C ASP A 434 -7.01 -18.54 7.86
N GLU A 435 -7.76 -17.54 7.39
CA GLU A 435 -8.94 -17.72 6.53
C GLU A 435 -9.87 -18.84 7.04
N CYS A 436 -10.13 -18.80 8.33
CA CYS A 436 -10.74 -19.92 9.09
C CYS A 436 -12.14 -20.32 8.60
N HIS A 437 -12.84 -19.43 7.88
CA HIS A 437 -14.13 -19.73 7.24
C HIS A 437 -14.05 -20.88 6.23
N ARG A 438 -12.86 -21.20 5.68
CA ARG A 438 -12.64 -22.31 4.74
C ARG A 438 -12.36 -23.62 5.44
N SER A 439 -11.59 -23.57 6.54
CA SER A 439 -11.10 -24.75 7.24
C SER A 439 -12.09 -25.34 8.25
N GLN A 440 -13.19 -24.65 8.57
CA GLN A 440 -14.09 -25.02 9.68
C GLN A 440 -15.01 -26.21 9.40
N PHE A 441 -15.30 -26.54 8.13
CA PHE A 441 -16.32 -27.54 7.79
C PHE A 441 -15.80 -28.94 7.49
N GLY A 442 -14.47 -29.13 7.39
CA GLY A 442 -13.87 -30.37 6.92
C GLY A 442 -13.67 -31.43 8.02
N ASP A 443 -13.54 -32.68 7.58
CA ASP A 443 -13.11 -33.77 8.45
C ASP A 443 -11.73 -33.52 9.04
N MET A 444 -10.86 -32.79 8.36
CA MET A 444 -9.52 -32.41 8.82
C MET A 444 -9.56 -31.56 10.09
N HIS A 445 -10.42 -30.54 10.16
CA HIS A 445 -10.63 -29.77 11.39
C HIS A 445 -11.09 -30.68 12.56
N THR A 446 -12.04 -31.58 12.27
CA THR A 446 -12.55 -32.53 13.27
C THR A 446 -11.44 -33.50 13.74
N ASP A 447 -10.60 -34.00 12.84
CA ASP A 447 -9.48 -34.89 13.16
C ASP A 447 -8.48 -34.20 14.10
N ILE A 448 -8.12 -32.93 13.78
CA ILE A 448 -7.20 -32.13 14.57
C ILE A 448 -7.76 -31.86 15.97
N THR A 449 -8.98 -31.32 16.07
CA THR A 449 -9.58 -30.96 17.37
C THR A 449 -9.86 -32.16 18.26
N ARG A 450 -10.04 -33.36 17.69
CA ARG A 450 -10.16 -34.61 18.46
C ARG A 450 -8.83 -35.17 18.96
N ALA A 451 -7.73 -34.90 18.25
CA ALA A 451 -6.42 -35.40 18.64
C ALA A 451 -5.82 -34.61 19.80
N PHE A 452 -5.89 -33.29 19.77
CA PHE A 452 -5.37 -32.42 20.81
C PHE A 452 -6.34 -32.36 21.99
N ARG A 453 -5.82 -32.40 23.23
CA ARG A 453 -6.63 -32.39 24.46
C ARG A 453 -6.53 -31.08 25.23
N ASN A 454 -5.39 -30.45 25.21
CA ASN A 454 -5.10 -29.23 25.96
C ASN A 454 -4.71 -28.13 24.97
N TYR A 455 -5.73 -27.53 24.31
CA TYR A 455 -5.51 -26.57 23.25
C TYR A 455 -6.42 -25.35 23.35
N HIS A 456 -5.99 -24.26 22.73
CA HIS A 456 -6.82 -23.12 22.36
C HIS A 456 -6.93 -23.08 20.84
N LEU A 457 -8.10 -22.66 20.34
CA LEU A 457 -8.38 -22.61 18.91
C LEU A 457 -8.84 -21.23 18.51
N PHE A 458 -8.01 -20.51 17.73
CA PHE A 458 -8.34 -19.17 17.25
C PHE A 458 -8.44 -19.14 15.75
N GLY A 459 -9.45 -18.39 15.23
CA GLY A 459 -9.65 -18.18 13.81
C GLY A 459 -9.45 -16.72 13.40
N PHE A 460 -8.75 -16.48 12.29
CA PHE A 460 -8.70 -15.18 11.62
C PHE A 460 -9.47 -15.27 10.31
N THR A 461 -10.33 -14.29 10.04
CA THR A 461 -11.08 -14.24 8.77
C THR A 461 -11.49 -12.81 8.41
N GLY A 462 -11.57 -12.52 7.11
CA GLY A 462 -12.15 -11.28 6.60
C GLY A 462 -13.67 -11.38 6.41
N THR A 463 -14.20 -12.60 6.35
CA THR A 463 -15.59 -12.91 5.99
C THR A 463 -16.08 -14.09 6.83
N PRO A 464 -16.52 -13.87 8.09
CA PRO A 464 -17.08 -14.93 8.94
C PRO A 464 -18.31 -15.59 8.32
N ILE A 465 -18.59 -16.84 8.69
CA ILE A 465 -19.82 -17.51 8.35
C ILE A 465 -20.81 -17.33 9.50
N PHE A 466 -21.88 -16.61 9.21
CA PHE A 466 -23.02 -16.39 10.09
C PHE A 466 -24.16 -17.38 9.77
N ALA A 467 -25.24 -17.36 10.55
CA ALA A 467 -26.40 -18.21 10.31
C ALA A 467 -27.05 -17.94 8.94
N GLU A 468 -27.06 -16.68 8.52
CA GLU A 468 -27.66 -16.18 7.29
C GLU A 468 -26.97 -16.67 6.01
N ASN A 469 -25.68 -16.90 6.06
CA ASN A 469 -24.89 -17.35 4.93
C ASN A 469 -24.26 -18.74 5.12
N ALA A 470 -24.72 -19.47 6.15
CA ALA A 470 -24.28 -20.84 6.42
C ALA A 470 -24.85 -21.82 5.39
N SER A 471 -24.04 -22.82 5.01
CA SER A 471 -24.50 -23.91 4.15
C SER A 471 -25.53 -24.80 4.85
N SER A 472 -26.51 -25.26 4.10
CA SER A 472 -27.41 -26.31 4.53
C SER A 472 -26.72 -27.69 4.62
N CYS A 473 -25.56 -27.84 3.94
CA CYS A 473 -24.77 -29.07 3.92
C CYS A 473 -23.74 -29.06 5.06
N GLY A 474 -23.42 -30.24 5.64
CA GLY A 474 -22.40 -30.37 6.69
C GLY A 474 -22.98 -30.72 8.07
N LYS A 475 -22.05 -30.77 9.07
CA LYS A 475 -22.41 -31.10 10.45
C LYS A 475 -23.17 -29.94 11.11
N ALA A 476 -24.32 -30.17 11.68
CA ALA A 476 -25.19 -29.13 12.26
C ALA A 476 -24.52 -28.25 13.33
N ASN A 477 -23.48 -28.75 13.99
CA ASN A 477 -22.74 -28.08 15.05
C ASN A 477 -21.45 -27.37 14.56
N LEU A 478 -21.20 -27.31 13.25
CA LEU A 478 -20.04 -26.66 12.65
C LEU A 478 -20.42 -25.79 11.44
N ARG A 479 -21.63 -25.20 11.45
CA ARG A 479 -22.14 -24.40 10.32
C ARG A 479 -21.72 -22.95 10.34
N THR A 480 -21.43 -22.40 11.52
CA THR A 480 -21.02 -21.00 11.66
C THR A 480 -19.60 -20.91 12.21
N THR A 481 -18.97 -19.77 12.01
CA THR A 481 -17.62 -19.52 12.53
C THR A 481 -17.61 -19.55 14.06
N GLU A 482 -18.66 -19.03 14.70
CA GLU A 482 -18.85 -19.09 16.15
C GLU A 482 -18.95 -20.53 16.68
N GLN A 483 -19.69 -21.38 16.00
CA GLN A 483 -19.81 -22.80 16.40
C GLN A 483 -18.48 -23.54 16.30
N ALA A 484 -17.62 -23.17 15.35
CA ALA A 484 -16.34 -23.84 15.11
C ALA A 484 -15.20 -23.34 16.00
N PHE A 485 -15.15 -22.03 16.28
CA PHE A 485 -14.03 -21.36 16.94
C PHE A 485 -14.40 -20.72 18.29
N GLY A 486 -15.66 -20.49 18.59
CA GLY A 486 -16.12 -19.78 19.79
C GLY A 486 -16.49 -18.32 19.52
N ASP A 487 -16.50 -17.50 20.57
CA ASP A 487 -16.96 -16.12 20.52
C ASP A 487 -16.14 -15.25 19.54
N GLN A 488 -16.82 -14.23 18.98
CA GLN A 488 -16.13 -13.14 18.29
C GLN A 488 -15.37 -12.29 19.29
N LEU A 489 -14.03 -12.32 19.23
CA LEU A 489 -13.19 -11.58 20.17
C LEU A 489 -12.97 -10.13 19.74
N HIS A 490 -12.91 -9.87 18.44
CA HIS A 490 -12.77 -8.52 17.88
C HIS A 490 -13.27 -8.47 16.44
N SER A 491 -13.76 -7.29 16.01
CA SER A 491 -14.13 -7.03 14.62
C SER A 491 -13.50 -5.73 14.10
N TYR A 492 -13.05 -5.76 12.85
CA TYR A 492 -12.63 -4.59 12.07
C TYR A 492 -13.12 -4.81 10.65
N THR A 493 -14.26 -4.22 10.36
CA THR A 493 -15.02 -4.46 9.13
C THR A 493 -14.45 -3.67 7.94
N ILE A 494 -14.99 -3.92 6.74
CA ILE A 494 -14.61 -3.15 5.56
C ILE A 494 -15.01 -1.67 5.69
N VAL A 495 -16.08 -1.37 6.42
CA VAL A 495 -16.55 -0.01 6.71
C VAL A 495 -15.53 0.74 7.57
N ASP A 496 -15.05 0.09 8.65
CA ASP A 496 -14.00 0.64 9.51
C ASP A 496 -12.74 0.92 8.71
N ALA A 497 -12.35 -0.04 7.87
CA ALA A 497 -11.13 0.05 7.07
C ALA A 497 -11.18 1.19 6.03
N ILE A 498 -12.33 1.44 5.41
CA ILE A 498 -12.52 2.57 4.47
C ILE A 498 -12.57 3.90 5.23
N ARG A 499 -13.30 3.97 6.36
CA ARG A 499 -13.35 5.15 7.23
C ARG A 499 -11.96 5.56 7.70
N ASP A 500 -11.15 4.60 8.12
CA ASP A 500 -9.78 4.83 8.60
C ASP A 500 -8.77 4.99 7.45
N LYS A 501 -9.24 4.90 6.19
CA LYS A 501 -8.42 4.98 4.97
C LYS A 501 -7.30 3.93 4.95
N THR A 502 -7.58 2.72 5.38
CA THR A 502 -6.65 1.57 5.28
C THR A 502 -6.87 0.77 4.00
N VAL A 503 -8.07 0.87 3.42
CA VAL A 503 -8.43 0.35 2.10
C VAL A 503 -9.29 1.38 1.35
N LEU A 504 -9.45 1.18 0.04
CA LEU A 504 -10.25 2.05 -0.83
C LEU A 504 -11.70 1.56 -0.93
N PRO A 505 -12.67 2.47 -1.18
CA PRO A 505 -14.04 2.09 -1.53
C PRO A 505 -14.09 1.42 -2.91
N PHE A 506 -15.25 0.85 -3.26
CA PHE A 506 -15.48 0.25 -4.57
C PHE A 506 -16.35 1.15 -5.45
N ARG A 507 -16.07 1.11 -6.76
CA ARG A 507 -17.00 1.46 -7.79
C ARG A 507 -17.46 0.17 -8.47
N VAL A 508 -18.77 -0.01 -8.63
CA VAL A 508 -19.33 -1.19 -9.29
C VAL A 508 -20.22 -0.74 -10.45
N ASP A 509 -19.89 -1.21 -11.65
CA ASP A 509 -20.68 -1.02 -12.85
C ASP A 509 -21.35 -2.35 -13.22
N TYR A 510 -22.65 -2.32 -13.53
CA TYR A 510 -23.39 -3.48 -13.98
C TYR A 510 -23.70 -3.34 -15.46
N VAL A 511 -23.11 -4.21 -16.29
CA VAL A 511 -23.25 -4.20 -17.75
C VAL A 511 -24.16 -5.32 -18.20
N ASN A 512 -25.37 -4.98 -18.63
CA ASN A 512 -26.33 -5.96 -19.15
C ASN A 512 -25.98 -6.35 -20.58
N THR A 513 -25.44 -7.55 -20.76
CA THR A 513 -25.14 -8.14 -22.06
C THR A 513 -26.34 -8.85 -22.73
N PHE A 514 -27.41 -9.06 -21.98
CA PHE A 514 -28.68 -9.62 -22.45
C PHE A 514 -29.82 -8.63 -22.23
N ARG A 515 -30.64 -8.38 -23.24
CA ARG A 515 -31.94 -7.74 -23.08
C ARG A 515 -32.95 -8.80 -22.65
N VAL A 516 -33.28 -8.84 -21.39
CA VAL A 516 -34.43 -9.61 -20.89
C VAL A 516 -35.71 -8.88 -21.33
N ARG A 517 -36.71 -9.60 -21.85
CA ARG A 517 -38.03 -8.99 -22.13
C ARG A 517 -38.62 -8.46 -20.85
N ASP A 518 -39.21 -7.26 -20.90
CA ASP A 518 -39.86 -6.63 -19.77
C ASP A 518 -40.82 -7.62 -19.07
N GLY A 519 -40.66 -7.78 -17.77
CA GLY A 519 -41.52 -8.63 -16.94
C GLY A 519 -40.95 -9.99 -16.52
N ILE A 520 -39.69 -10.30 -16.84
CA ILE A 520 -39.04 -11.53 -16.34
C ILE A 520 -37.94 -11.09 -15.36
N ASP A 521 -38.21 -11.28 -14.07
CA ASP A 521 -37.16 -11.19 -13.05
C ASP A 521 -36.07 -12.23 -13.29
N ASN A 522 -34.80 -11.90 -13.00
CA ASN A 522 -33.62 -12.80 -13.07
C ASN A 522 -33.64 -13.94 -12.03
N ARG A 523 -34.81 -14.33 -11.57
CA ARG A 523 -34.97 -15.57 -10.81
C ARG A 523 -34.81 -16.72 -11.80
N GLU A 524 -34.12 -17.77 -11.36
CA GLU A 524 -34.06 -19.06 -12.09
C GLU A 524 -35.46 -19.39 -12.66
N VAL A 525 -35.63 -19.17 -13.95
CA VAL A 525 -36.82 -19.61 -14.63
C VAL A 525 -36.62 -21.10 -14.85
N GLU A 526 -37.40 -21.91 -14.16
CA GLU A 526 -37.41 -23.37 -14.39
C GLU A 526 -37.51 -23.64 -15.91
N GLY A 527 -36.41 -24.19 -16.47
CA GLY A 527 -36.31 -24.55 -17.86
C GLY A 527 -35.42 -23.70 -18.77
N ILE A 528 -34.77 -22.64 -18.26
CA ILE A 528 -33.70 -21.95 -18.99
C ILE A 528 -32.34 -22.42 -18.44
N ASP A 529 -31.56 -23.07 -19.30
CA ASP A 529 -30.14 -23.36 -19.04
C ASP A 529 -29.36 -22.03 -19.11
N THR A 530 -29.24 -21.36 -17.95
CA THR A 530 -28.54 -20.06 -17.82
C THR A 530 -27.07 -20.22 -18.16
N ASP A 531 -26.43 -21.33 -17.85
CA ASP A 531 -25.02 -21.58 -18.19
C ASP A 531 -24.82 -21.67 -19.69
N SER A 532 -25.76 -22.25 -20.44
CA SER A 532 -25.73 -22.28 -21.89
C SER A 532 -25.87 -20.88 -22.50
N ALA A 533 -26.65 -19.99 -21.90
CA ALA A 533 -26.81 -18.60 -22.36
C ALA A 533 -25.52 -17.80 -22.20
N TYR A 534 -24.83 -17.90 -21.06
CA TYR A 534 -23.55 -17.23 -20.82
C TYR A 534 -22.38 -17.84 -21.61
N MET A 535 -22.49 -19.07 -22.06
CA MET A 535 -21.53 -19.71 -22.98
C MET A 535 -21.79 -19.42 -24.47
N ASN A 536 -22.80 -18.62 -24.79
CA ASN A 536 -23.09 -18.23 -26.17
C ASN A 536 -21.92 -17.43 -26.77
N PRO A 537 -21.40 -17.78 -27.97
CA PRO A 537 -20.32 -17.05 -28.60
C PRO A 537 -20.58 -15.54 -28.78
N ALA A 538 -21.83 -15.13 -28.99
CA ALA A 538 -22.20 -13.73 -29.11
C ALA A 538 -22.03 -12.97 -27.77
N HIS A 539 -22.40 -13.59 -26.67
CA HIS A 539 -22.15 -13.03 -25.33
C HIS A 539 -20.65 -12.87 -25.06
N ILE A 540 -19.87 -13.94 -25.27
CA ILE A 540 -18.42 -13.95 -25.09
C ILE A 540 -17.77 -12.85 -25.95
N SER A 541 -18.15 -12.74 -27.22
CA SER A 541 -17.63 -11.70 -28.10
C SER A 541 -18.00 -10.28 -27.65
N SER A 542 -19.24 -10.06 -27.18
CA SER A 542 -19.67 -8.75 -26.68
C SER A 542 -18.93 -8.34 -25.41
N VAL A 543 -18.71 -9.27 -24.47
CA VAL A 543 -17.94 -9.02 -23.24
C VAL A 543 -16.50 -8.66 -23.57
N VAL A 544 -15.83 -9.40 -24.46
CA VAL A 544 -14.45 -9.10 -24.87
C VAL A 544 -14.37 -7.75 -25.58
N SER A 545 -15.32 -7.45 -26.50
CA SER A 545 -15.39 -6.12 -27.14
C SER A 545 -15.52 -5.00 -26.12
N TYR A 546 -16.45 -5.14 -25.16
CA TYR A 546 -16.63 -4.16 -24.09
C TYR A 546 -15.34 -3.97 -23.27
N ILE A 547 -14.68 -5.05 -22.87
CA ILE A 547 -13.43 -4.98 -22.10
C ILE A 547 -12.36 -4.24 -22.91
N LEU A 548 -12.17 -4.57 -24.19
CA LEU A 548 -11.13 -3.95 -25.03
C LEU A 548 -11.43 -2.46 -25.30
N GLU A 549 -12.68 -2.11 -25.54
CA GLU A 549 -13.11 -0.72 -25.77
C GLU A 549 -12.92 0.17 -24.53
N HIS A 550 -13.28 -0.35 -23.33
CA HIS A 550 -13.24 0.41 -22.09
C HIS A 550 -11.96 0.16 -21.26
N PHE A 551 -11.03 -0.66 -21.76
CA PHE A 551 -9.85 -1.08 -21.00
C PHE A 551 -9.03 0.12 -20.52
N ASP A 552 -8.70 1.04 -21.41
CA ASP A 552 -7.84 2.19 -21.14
C ASP A 552 -8.47 3.14 -20.12
N HIS A 553 -9.78 3.34 -20.23
CA HIS A 553 -10.56 4.13 -19.31
C HIS A 553 -10.65 3.48 -17.92
N LYS A 554 -11.11 2.22 -17.84
CA LYS A 554 -11.33 1.52 -16.56
C LYS A 554 -10.01 1.24 -15.81
N THR A 555 -8.92 1.00 -16.53
CA THR A 555 -7.59 0.80 -15.94
C THR A 555 -6.77 2.10 -15.83
N LYS A 556 -7.35 3.25 -16.17
CA LYS A 556 -6.68 4.57 -16.17
C LYS A 556 -5.35 4.55 -16.93
N ARG A 557 -5.32 3.98 -18.14
CA ARG A 557 -4.07 3.81 -18.90
C ARG A 557 -3.43 5.15 -19.33
N HIS A 558 -4.19 6.21 -19.38
CA HIS A 558 -3.68 7.57 -19.58
C HIS A 558 -2.91 8.13 -18.36
N ALA A 559 -3.09 7.52 -17.19
CA ALA A 559 -2.44 7.94 -15.96
C ALA A 559 -1.07 7.27 -15.80
N SER A 560 -0.04 8.05 -15.53
CA SER A 560 1.30 7.55 -15.23
C SER A 560 1.69 7.83 -13.80
N TYR A 561 2.32 6.84 -13.14
CA TYR A 561 2.76 6.96 -11.76
C TYR A 561 4.06 6.16 -11.53
N GLN A 562 4.70 6.40 -10.40
CA GLN A 562 5.90 5.65 -10.01
C GLN A 562 5.50 4.36 -9.29
N LEU A 563 6.01 3.22 -9.77
CA LEU A 563 5.89 1.92 -9.11
C LEU A 563 7.28 1.38 -8.84
N ARG A 564 7.71 1.32 -7.57
CA ARG A 564 9.11 1.06 -7.19
C ARG A 564 10.07 2.02 -7.96
N ASP A 565 11.03 1.48 -8.71
CA ASP A 565 12.02 2.26 -9.46
C ASP A 565 11.60 2.56 -10.91
N GLN A 566 10.41 2.15 -11.32
CA GLN A 566 9.92 2.28 -12.70
C GLN A 566 8.72 3.22 -12.78
N ARG A 567 8.66 4.02 -13.83
CA ARG A 567 7.46 4.77 -14.20
C ARG A 567 6.59 3.89 -15.07
N VAL A 568 5.37 3.65 -14.61
CA VAL A 568 4.38 2.81 -15.30
C VAL A 568 3.16 3.64 -15.69
N THR A 569 2.42 3.17 -16.70
CA THR A 569 1.16 3.78 -17.15
C THR A 569 -0.01 2.84 -16.87
N GLY A 570 -1.08 3.40 -16.32
CA GLY A 570 -2.30 2.68 -15.99
C GLY A 570 -2.12 1.56 -14.98
N PHE A 571 -3.22 0.94 -14.64
CA PHE A 571 -3.28 -0.20 -13.73
C PHE A 571 -3.49 -1.49 -14.50
N ASN A 572 -3.26 -2.63 -13.88
CA ASN A 572 -3.64 -3.93 -14.44
C ASN A 572 -5.03 -4.36 -13.98
N SER A 573 -5.53 -5.39 -14.60
CA SER A 573 -6.86 -5.93 -14.35
C SER A 573 -6.86 -7.47 -14.25
N MET A 574 -7.94 -7.97 -13.66
CA MET A 574 -8.22 -9.39 -13.54
C MET A 574 -9.62 -9.67 -14.09
N PHE A 575 -9.80 -10.79 -14.76
CA PHE A 575 -11.07 -11.21 -15.29
C PHE A 575 -11.51 -12.55 -14.68
N ALA A 576 -12.50 -12.51 -13.81
CA ALA A 576 -13.09 -13.66 -13.14
C ALA A 576 -14.15 -14.31 -14.04
N THR A 577 -13.95 -15.55 -14.42
CA THR A 577 -14.84 -16.35 -15.28
C THR A 577 -15.48 -17.50 -14.51
N SER A 578 -16.65 -17.96 -14.99
CA SER A 578 -17.46 -18.96 -14.29
C SER A 578 -16.85 -20.37 -14.29
N SER A 579 -16.06 -20.72 -15.29
CA SER A 579 -15.51 -22.07 -15.45
C SER A 579 -14.24 -22.09 -16.32
N ILE A 580 -13.49 -23.19 -16.30
CA ILE A 580 -12.34 -23.42 -17.19
C ILE A 580 -12.77 -23.30 -18.66
N LYS A 581 -13.92 -23.85 -19.02
CA LYS A 581 -14.48 -23.77 -20.37
C LYS A 581 -14.74 -22.32 -20.80
N ALA A 582 -15.28 -21.49 -19.90
CA ALA A 582 -15.49 -20.07 -20.15
C ALA A 582 -14.14 -19.33 -20.27
N ALA A 583 -13.19 -19.59 -19.37
CA ALA A 583 -11.86 -18.99 -19.42
C ALA A 583 -11.15 -19.26 -20.76
N ARG A 584 -11.20 -20.49 -21.25
CA ARG A 584 -10.66 -20.87 -22.58
C ARG A 584 -11.34 -20.10 -23.70
N ALA A 585 -12.67 -20.06 -23.71
CA ALA A 585 -13.43 -19.36 -24.73
C ALA A 585 -13.12 -17.85 -24.76
N TYR A 586 -13.02 -17.21 -23.59
CA TYR A 586 -12.62 -15.83 -23.48
C TYR A 586 -11.18 -15.58 -23.93
N TYR A 587 -10.22 -16.43 -23.54
CA TYR A 587 -8.83 -16.30 -23.99
C TYR A 587 -8.69 -16.34 -25.51
N LEU A 588 -9.31 -17.32 -26.15
CA LEU A 588 -9.33 -17.43 -27.63
C LEU A 588 -10.01 -16.24 -28.29
N GLU A 589 -11.08 -15.72 -27.70
CA GLU A 589 -11.78 -14.55 -28.22
C GLU A 589 -10.95 -13.26 -28.07
N PHE A 590 -10.19 -13.08 -26.98
CA PHE A 590 -9.21 -12.00 -26.86
C PHE A 590 -8.13 -12.10 -27.94
N GLN A 591 -7.60 -13.29 -28.21
CA GLN A 591 -6.63 -13.49 -29.31
C GLN A 591 -7.24 -13.13 -30.66
N ARG A 592 -8.48 -13.60 -30.92
CA ARG A 592 -9.19 -13.35 -32.17
C ARG A 592 -9.44 -11.86 -32.42
N GLN A 593 -9.97 -11.12 -31.42
CA GLN A 593 -10.30 -9.70 -31.59
C GLN A 593 -9.06 -8.82 -31.66
N GLN A 594 -7.94 -9.27 -31.10
CA GLN A 594 -6.68 -8.51 -31.15
C GLN A 594 -5.77 -8.92 -32.33
N ALA A 595 -6.13 -9.94 -33.11
CA ALA A 595 -5.26 -10.48 -34.17
C ALA A 595 -4.85 -9.41 -35.21
N ASP A 596 -5.79 -8.55 -35.61
CA ASP A 596 -5.58 -7.50 -36.61
C ASP A 596 -5.04 -6.19 -36.01
N LEU A 597 -4.91 -6.10 -34.68
CA LEU A 597 -4.37 -4.92 -34.02
C LEU A 597 -2.83 -4.88 -34.10
N PRO A 598 -2.24 -3.70 -34.29
CA PRO A 598 -0.78 -3.55 -34.16
C PRO A 598 -0.31 -4.03 -32.77
N PRO A 599 0.88 -4.65 -32.65
CA PRO A 599 1.39 -5.16 -31.35
C PRO A 599 1.31 -4.17 -30.20
N ALA A 600 1.62 -2.89 -30.43
CA ALA A 600 1.54 -1.82 -29.43
C ALA A 600 0.12 -1.51 -28.92
N ARG A 601 -0.92 -1.91 -29.65
CA ARG A 601 -2.32 -1.75 -29.22
C ARG A 601 -2.92 -3.01 -28.61
N ARG A 602 -2.21 -4.15 -28.72
CA ARG A 602 -2.64 -5.39 -28.08
C ARG A 602 -2.47 -5.31 -26.57
N ARG A 603 -3.42 -5.87 -25.84
CA ARG A 603 -3.31 -6.05 -24.40
C ARG A 603 -2.65 -7.39 -24.12
N SER A 604 -1.68 -7.41 -23.24
CA SER A 604 -1.07 -8.65 -22.77
C SER A 604 -2.05 -9.39 -21.86
N VAL A 605 -2.44 -10.60 -22.27
CA VAL A 605 -3.45 -11.40 -21.57
C VAL A 605 -2.80 -12.71 -21.11
N GLY A 606 -2.80 -12.95 -19.79
CA GLY A 606 -2.44 -14.23 -19.21
C GLY A 606 -3.68 -15.00 -18.77
N ILE A 607 -3.54 -16.29 -18.59
CA ILE A 607 -4.61 -17.15 -18.09
C ILE A 607 -4.06 -18.12 -17.06
N ILE A 608 -4.80 -18.30 -15.97
CA ILE A 608 -4.45 -19.30 -14.97
C ILE A 608 -5.71 -19.95 -14.39
N TYR A 609 -5.67 -21.24 -14.28
CA TYR A 609 -6.68 -22.04 -13.61
C TYR A 609 -6.07 -23.35 -13.13
N SER A 610 -6.69 -23.95 -12.15
CA SER A 610 -6.35 -25.27 -11.66
C SER A 610 -7.58 -26.14 -11.57
N TYR A 611 -7.41 -27.42 -11.33
CA TYR A 611 -8.51 -28.32 -11.09
C TYR A 611 -9.22 -27.92 -9.79
N ALA A 612 -10.44 -27.42 -9.90
CA ALA A 612 -11.42 -27.47 -8.82
C ALA A 612 -12.57 -28.33 -9.29
N PRO A 613 -13.10 -29.26 -8.47
CA PRO A 613 -14.36 -29.93 -8.82
C PRO A 613 -15.40 -28.82 -9.06
N ASN A 614 -16.01 -28.83 -10.25
CA ASN A 614 -17.09 -27.91 -10.67
C ASN A 614 -18.37 -28.15 -9.84
N ALA A 615 -18.28 -28.14 -8.56
CA ALA A 615 -19.42 -28.09 -7.67
C ALA A 615 -19.47 -26.69 -7.10
N ASP A 616 -20.14 -25.78 -7.80
CA ASP A 616 -20.90 -24.74 -7.10
C ASP A 616 -21.73 -25.48 -6.05
N ALA A 617 -21.23 -25.55 -4.83
CA ALA A 617 -22.08 -26.03 -3.73
C ALA A 617 -23.19 -25.00 -3.60
N PRO A 618 -24.41 -25.34 -4.05
CA PRO A 618 -25.47 -24.34 -4.17
C PRO A 618 -25.71 -23.75 -2.78
N GLY A 619 -25.52 -22.44 -2.65
CA GLY A 619 -25.89 -21.70 -1.45
C GLY A 619 -24.78 -21.27 -0.49
N THR A 620 -23.51 -21.69 -0.66
CA THR A 620 -22.44 -21.32 0.32
C THR A 620 -21.77 -19.97 0.07
N GLY A 621 -21.74 -19.49 -1.20
CA GLY A 621 -20.98 -18.29 -1.58
C GLY A 621 -19.46 -18.44 -1.40
N LEU A 622 -18.95 -19.61 -1.06
CA LEU A 622 -17.51 -19.90 -0.98
C LEU A 622 -16.97 -20.17 -2.38
N LEU A 623 -15.82 -19.57 -2.71
CA LEU A 623 -15.09 -19.91 -3.92
C LEU A 623 -14.52 -21.32 -3.77
N ALA A 624 -14.50 -22.09 -4.87
CA ALA A 624 -13.99 -23.46 -4.87
C ALA A 624 -12.53 -23.53 -4.39
N GLU A 625 -12.13 -24.67 -3.82
CA GLU A 625 -10.74 -24.90 -3.40
C GLU A 625 -9.82 -24.86 -4.62
N GLU A 626 -8.78 -24.03 -4.56
CA GLU A 626 -7.71 -24.01 -5.57
C GLU A 626 -6.75 -25.17 -5.30
N SER A 627 -6.46 -25.95 -6.33
CA SER A 627 -5.39 -26.93 -6.33
C SER A 627 -4.24 -26.42 -7.21
N MET A 628 -3.01 -26.45 -6.72
CA MET A 628 -1.81 -26.19 -7.54
C MET A 628 -1.38 -27.40 -8.37
N ASP A 629 -2.15 -28.47 -8.35
CA ASP A 629 -1.85 -29.69 -9.08
C ASP A 629 -2.67 -29.74 -10.39
N PRO A 630 -2.06 -29.45 -11.54
CA PRO A 630 -2.74 -29.54 -12.83
C PRO A 630 -2.93 -30.98 -13.31
N SER A 631 -2.43 -31.99 -12.60
CA SER A 631 -2.55 -33.40 -12.99
C SER A 631 -3.99 -33.93 -13.02
N ALA A 632 -4.86 -33.28 -12.25
CA ALA A 632 -6.29 -33.60 -12.18
C ALA A 632 -7.14 -32.92 -13.26
N LEU A 633 -6.57 -32.02 -14.07
CA LEU A 633 -7.24 -31.43 -15.24
C LEU A 633 -7.54 -32.53 -16.30
N SER A 634 -8.61 -32.32 -17.08
CA SER A 634 -8.85 -33.12 -18.28
C SER A 634 -7.66 -32.98 -19.25
N GLN A 635 -7.43 -33.99 -20.08
CA GLN A 635 -6.33 -33.95 -21.03
C GLN A 635 -6.43 -32.72 -21.98
N ASP A 636 -7.64 -32.35 -22.39
CA ASP A 636 -7.89 -31.21 -23.28
C ASP A 636 -7.65 -29.85 -22.54
N ASP A 637 -8.05 -29.74 -21.27
CA ASP A 637 -7.84 -28.51 -20.51
C ASP A 637 -6.38 -28.31 -20.18
N ARG A 638 -5.64 -29.41 -19.90
CA ARG A 638 -4.21 -29.39 -19.68
C ARG A 638 -3.44 -29.00 -20.95
N ALA A 639 -3.78 -29.63 -22.10
CA ALA A 639 -3.15 -29.29 -23.38
C ALA A 639 -3.36 -27.80 -23.75
N PHE A 640 -4.58 -27.28 -23.54
CA PHE A 640 -4.83 -25.87 -23.74
C PHE A 640 -4.02 -24.96 -22.81
N LEU A 641 -3.86 -25.36 -21.54
CA LEU A 641 -3.05 -24.59 -20.59
C LEU A 641 -1.57 -24.62 -20.98
N ASP A 642 -1.04 -25.74 -21.48
CA ASP A 642 0.30 -25.83 -22.03
C ASP A 642 0.50 -24.87 -23.23
N ASP A 643 -0.46 -24.80 -24.15
CA ASP A 643 -0.42 -23.88 -25.28
C ASP A 643 -0.44 -22.41 -24.80
N ALA A 644 -1.30 -22.06 -23.86
CA ALA A 644 -1.37 -20.71 -23.30
C ALA A 644 -0.10 -20.32 -22.51
N ILE A 645 0.51 -21.28 -21.80
CA ILE A 645 1.81 -21.09 -21.14
C ILE A 645 2.94 -20.94 -22.17
N ALA A 646 2.86 -21.64 -23.31
CA ALA A 646 3.83 -21.48 -24.40
C ALA A 646 3.76 -20.07 -25.02
N ASP A 647 2.55 -19.53 -25.24
CA ASP A 647 2.36 -18.12 -25.64
C ASP A 647 2.97 -17.15 -24.63
N TYR A 648 2.73 -17.39 -23.33
CA TYR A 648 3.31 -16.61 -22.25
C TYR A 648 4.84 -16.70 -22.23
N ASN A 649 5.40 -17.89 -22.39
CA ASN A 649 6.85 -18.11 -22.46
C ASN A 649 7.48 -17.35 -23.62
N GLN A 650 6.81 -17.31 -24.77
CA GLN A 650 7.27 -16.52 -25.92
C GLN A 650 7.29 -15.03 -25.60
N GLN A 651 6.25 -14.52 -24.92
CA GLN A 651 6.14 -13.10 -24.57
C GLN A 651 7.20 -12.66 -23.54
N PHE A 652 7.46 -13.50 -22.54
CA PHE A 652 8.33 -13.13 -21.39
C PHE A 652 9.73 -13.76 -21.45
N GLY A 653 10.05 -14.55 -22.47
CA GLY A 653 11.36 -15.21 -22.60
C GLY A 653 11.60 -16.29 -21.53
N THR A 654 10.55 -16.98 -21.10
CA THR A 654 10.58 -18.00 -20.03
C THR A 654 10.37 -19.41 -20.60
N ASN A 655 10.45 -20.45 -19.76
CA ASN A 655 10.28 -21.84 -20.15
C ASN A 655 9.50 -22.62 -19.07
N PHE A 656 8.26 -22.23 -18.85
CA PHE A 656 7.37 -22.89 -17.89
C PHE A 656 6.53 -23.98 -18.60
N GLY A 657 5.98 -24.92 -17.81
CA GLY A 657 5.11 -25.99 -18.31
C GLY A 657 4.04 -26.35 -17.26
N THR A 658 3.20 -27.34 -17.58
CA THR A 658 2.15 -27.84 -16.68
C THR A 658 2.59 -29.05 -15.83
N ASP A 659 3.88 -29.38 -15.77
CA ASP A 659 4.37 -30.23 -14.71
C ASP A 659 4.31 -29.49 -13.36
N ALA A 660 4.31 -30.23 -12.24
CA ALA A 660 4.06 -29.65 -10.92
C ALA A 660 5.01 -28.50 -10.57
N SER A 661 6.31 -28.60 -10.91
CA SER A 661 7.30 -27.55 -10.66
C SER A 661 7.21 -26.42 -11.69
N GLY A 662 6.98 -26.73 -12.95
CA GLY A 662 6.81 -25.73 -14.02
C GLY A 662 5.60 -24.86 -13.81
N PHE A 663 4.48 -25.44 -13.35
CA PHE A 663 3.26 -24.69 -13.06
C PHE A 663 3.40 -23.80 -11.82
N GLU A 664 4.10 -24.27 -10.77
CA GLU A 664 4.40 -23.45 -9.59
C GLU A 664 5.25 -22.24 -9.97
N HIS A 665 6.31 -22.41 -10.75
CA HIS A 665 7.14 -21.32 -11.25
C HIS A 665 6.35 -20.36 -12.16
N TYR A 666 5.44 -20.89 -13.01
CA TYR A 666 4.54 -20.07 -13.82
C TYR A 666 3.64 -19.19 -12.94
N TYR A 667 3.00 -19.79 -11.92
CA TYR A 667 2.17 -19.07 -10.95
C TYR A 667 2.94 -17.93 -10.27
N GLU A 668 4.14 -18.23 -9.77
CA GLU A 668 4.99 -17.23 -9.10
C GLU A 668 5.39 -16.09 -10.05
N HIS A 669 5.79 -16.44 -11.28
CA HIS A 669 6.19 -15.44 -12.27
C HIS A 669 5.00 -14.57 -12.71
N LEU A 670 3.84 -15.17 -12.97
CA LEU A 670 2.61 -14.47 -13.34
C LEU A 670 2.15 -13.53 -12.21
N SER A 671 2.19 -14.00 -10.96
CA SER A 671 1.92 -13.19 -9.77
C SER A 671 2.85 -11.98 -9.67
N ARG A 672 4.14 -12.18 -9.94
CA ARG A 672 5.13 -11.10 -9.97
C ARG A 672 4.89 -10.15 -11.15
N ALA A 673 4.60 -10.66 -12.34
CA ALA A 673 4.29 -9.85 -13.52
C ALA A 673 3.06 -8.95 -13.31
N LEU A 674 2.03 -9.45 -12.60
CA LEU A 674 0.89 -8.64 -12.17
C LEU A 674 1.33 -7.54 -11.17
N THR A 675 2.10 -7.91 -10.14
CA THR A 675 2.52 -6.96 -9.10
C THR A 675 3.43 -5.86 -9.65
N GLU A 676 4.24 -6.18 -10.65
CA GLU A 676 5.19 -5.26 -11.32
C GLU A 676 4.59 -4.54 -12.54
N LYS A 677 3.29 -4.73 -12.83
CA LYS A 677 2.61 -4.12 -14.00
C LYS A 677 3.22 -4.51 -15.35
N ARG A 678 3.75 -5.74 -15.47
CA ARG A 678 4.28 -6.28 -16.74
C ARG A 678 3.23 -6.98 -17.60
N ILE A 679 2.04 -7.23 -17.04
CA ILE A 679 0.89 -7.83 -17.74
C ILE A 679 -0.35 -6.96 -17.54
N ASP A 680 -1.20 -6.84 -18.56
CA ASP A 680 -2.38 -5.96 -18.51
C ASP A 680 -3.59 -6.63 -17.89
N LEU A 681 -3.87 -7.89 -18.27
CA LEU A 681 -5.06 -8.63 -17.86
C LEU A 681 -4.69 -10.09 -17.57
N VAL A 682 -5.26 -10.64 -16.49
CA VAL A 682 -5.19 -12.09 -16.24
C VAL A 682 -6.59 -12.64 -16.11
N ILE A 683 -6.89 -13.68 -16.93
CA ILE A 683 -8.13 -14.45 -16.88
C ILE A 683 -7.98 -15.53 -15.81
N VAL A 684 -8.94 -15.59 -14.89
CA VAL A 684 -8.91 -16.52 -13.76
C VAL A 684 -10.28 -17.19 -13.60
N VAL A 685 -10.28 -18.39 -13.05
CA VAL A 685 -11.54 -19.04 -12.63
C VAL A 685 -11.78 -18.83 -11.16
N ASP A 686 -10.89 -19.28 -10.30
CA ASP A 686 -10.91 -19.07 -8.82
C ASP A 686 -9.57 -18.60 -8.30
N MET A 687 -8.48 -18.99 -8.96
CA MET A 687 -7.12 -18.58 -8.57
C MET A 687 -6.98 -17.05 -8.58
N PHE A 688 -6.21 -16.53 -7.65
CA PHE A 688 -6.03 -15.09 -7.40
C PHE A 688 -7.24 -14.32 -6.89
N LEU A 689 -8.47 -14.82 -6.98
CA LEU A 689 -9.64 -14.16 -6.38
C LEU A 689 -9.55 -14.13 -4.85
N THR A 690 -8.80 -15.06 -4.29
CA THR A 690 -8.51 -15.12 -2.85
C THR A 690 -7.01 -15.25 -2.62
N GLY A 691 -6.47 -14.70 -1.54
CA GLY A 691 -5.05 -14.85 -1.17
C GLY A 691 -4.08 -13.93 -1.92
N PHE A 692 -4.36 -13.50 -3.14
CA PHE A 692 -3.48 -12.65 -3.94
C PHE A 692 -3.50 -11.18 -3.48
N ASP A 693 -2.34 -10.55 -3.38
CA ASP A 693 -2.21 -9.13 -3.02
C ASP A 693 -1.35 -8.34 -4.01
N SER A 694 -1.95 -7.36 -4.67
CA SER A 694 -1.27 -6.46 -5.59
C SER A 694 -1.81 -5.03 -5.50
N LYS A 695 -0.92 -4.08 -5.25
CA LYS A 695 -1.27 -2.66 -5.21
C LYS A 695 -1.59 -2.10 -6.59
N SER A 696 -0.98 -2.64 -7.65
CA SER A 696 -1.19 -2.24 -9.05
C SER A 696 -2.49 -2.77 -9.66
N LEU A 697 -3.14 -3.77 -9.04
CA LEU A 697 -4.44 -4.27 -9.48
C LEU A 697 -5.55 -3.30 -9.09
N ASN A 698 -6.22 -2.69 -10.08
CA ASN A 698 -7.30 -1.73 -9.86
C ASN A 698 -8.66 -2.21 -10.37
N THR A 699 -8.70 -2.99 -11.44
CA THR A 699 -9.93 -3.35 -12.13
C THR A 699 -10.18 -4.85 -12.07
N LEU A 700 -11.40 -5.23 -11.70
CA LEU A 700 -11.90 -6.60 -11.75
C LEU A 700 -13.10 -6.65 -12.68
N TRP A 701 -12.97 -7.44 -13.74
CA TRP A 701 -14.06 -7.81 -14.64
C TRP A 701 -14.68 -9.10 -14.14
N VAL A 702 -16.00 -9.20 -14.10
CA VAL A 702 -16.70 -10.34 -13.49
C VAL A 702 -17.76 -10.91 -14.42
N ASP A 703 -17.54 -12.12 -14.94
CA ASP A 703 -18.55 -12.97 -15.56
C ASP A 703 -18.69 -14.29 -14.78
N LYS A 704 -18.98 -14.13 -13.48
CA LYS A 704 -19.14 -15.22 -12.53
C LYS A 704 -20.21 -14.85 -11.51
N ASN A 705 -21.01 -15.82 -11.10
CA ASN A 705 -22.00 -15.65 -10.03
C ASN A 705 -21.28 -15.64 -8.66
N LEU A 706 -20.81 -14.47 -8.24
CA LEU A 706 -20.21 -14.28 -6.93
C LEU A 706 -21.29 -13.93 -5.90
N ARG A 707 -21.19 -14.50 -4.70
CA ARG A 707 -22.12 -14.23 -3.59
C ARG A 707 -21.34 -14.12 -2.28
N ALA A 708 -21.90 -13.39 -1.31
CA ALA A 708 -21.41 -13.28 0.06
C ALA A 708 -19.87 -13.19 0.16
N HIS A 709 -19.20 -14.21 0.70
CA HIS A 709 -17.76 -14.26 0.92
C HIS A 709 -16.95 -14.08 -0.35
N GLY A 710 -17.26 -14.87 -1.38
CA GLY A 710 -16.54 -14.85 -2.65
C GLY A 710 -16.61 -13.50 -3.32
N LEU A 711 -17.77 -12.81 -3.22
CA LEU A 711 -17.96 -11.48 -3.79
C LEU A 711 -17.04 -10.44 -3.10
N ILE A 712 -17.12 -10.31 -1.79
CA ILE A 712 -16.31 -9.33 -1.04
C ILE A 712 -14.82 -9.64 -1.14
N GLN A 713 -14.42 -10.91 -1.14
CA GLN A 713 -13.02 -11.29 -1.28
C GLN A 713 -12.45 -10.94 -2.66
N ALA A 714 -13.21 -11.22 -3.73
CA ALA A 714 -12.82 -10.88 -5.10
C ALA A 714 -12.72 -9.35 -5.28
N PHE A 715 -13.72 -8.59 -4.83
CA PHE A 715 -13.72 -7.13 -4.89
C PHE A 715 -12.53 -6.55 -4.13
N SER A 716 -12.22 -7.09 -2.97
CA SER A 716 -11.12 -6.64 -2.11
C SER A 716 -9.72 -6.87 -2.71
N ARG A 717 -9.59 -7.53 -3.87
CA ARG A 717 -8.31 -7.57 -4.61
C ARG A 717 -7.96 -6.22 -5.20
N THR A 718 -8.95 -5.37 -5.51
CA THR A 718 -8.78 -4.08 -6.21
C THR A 718 -8.60 -2.88 -5.28
N ASN A 719 -8.90 -3.00 -3.99
CA ASN A 719 -9.03 -1.86 -3.07
C ASN A 719 -7.77 -1.51 -2.25
N ARG A 720 -6.60 -2.00 -2.67
CA ARG A 720 -5.32 -1.65 -2.02
C ARG A 720 -4.92 -0.23 -2.33
N ILE A 721 -4.48 0.51 -1.31
CA ILE A 721 -3.93 1.85 -1.47
C ILE A 721 -2.56 1.76 -2.13
N LEU A 722 -2.35 2.59 -3.14
CA LEU A 722 -1.06 2.74 -3.83
C LEU A 722 -0.60 4.21 -3.82
N ASN A 723 -1.43 5.10 -4.38
CA ASN A 723 -1.12 6.53 -4.58
C ASN A 723 -2.42 7.34 -4.74
N SER A 724 -2.31 8.64 -4.98
CA SER A 724 -3.48 9.53 -5.17
C SER A 724 -4.25 9.29 -6.46
N VAL A 725 -3.66 8.60 -7.42
CA VAL A 725 -4.30 8.24 -8.70
C VAL A 725 -5.32 7.11 -8.49
N LYS A 726 -4.97 6.13 -7.64
CA LYS A 726 -5.83 5.00 -7.28
C LYS A 726 -6.73 5.39 -6.11
N THR A 727 -7.93 5.84 -6.41
CA THR A 727 -8.89 6.37 -5.41
C THR A 727 -10.01 5.40 -5.05
N TYR A 728 -10.18 4.32 -5.81
CA TYR A 728 -11.20 3.27 -5.61
C TYR A 728 -10.76 1.96 -6.29
N GLY A 729 -11.38 0.84 -5.88
CA GLY A 729 -11.34 -0.42 -6.62
C GLY A 729 -12.45 -0.41 -7.68
N ASN A 730 -12.14 -0.72 -8.91
CA ASN A 730 -13.08 -0.69 -10.03
C ASN A 730 -13.59 -2.10 -10.36
N ILE A 731 -14.89 -2.30 -10.34
CA ILE A 731 -15.54 -3.60 -10.57
C ILE A 731 -16.52 -3.44 -11.73
N VAL A 732 -16.46 -4.32 -12.69
CA VAL A 732 -17.40 -4.37 -13.83
C VAL A 732 -18.03 -5.76 -13.89
N CYS A 733 -19.32 -5.84 -13.66
CA CYS A 733 -20.08 -7.08 -13.61
C CYS A 733 -20.87 -7.28 -14.91
N PHE A 734 -20.63 -8.39 -15.60
CA PHE A 734 -21.40 -8.81 -16.78
C PHE A 734 -22.59 -9.72 -16.41
N ARG A 735 -22.76 -9.96 -15.14
CA ARG A 735 -23.93 -10.64 -14.57
C ARG A 735 -24.65 -9.71 -13.60
N ASN A 736 -25.93 -9.94 -13.38
CA ASN A 736 -26.68 -9.17 -12.41
C ASN A 736 -26.27 -9.56 -10.98
N LEU A 737 -25.31 -8.83 -10.43
CA LEU A 737 -24.79 -9.01 -9.07
C LEU A 737 -25.21 -7.88 -8.14
N GLU A 738 -26.12 -6.98 -8.54
CA GLU A 738 -26.48 -5.80 -7.77
C GLU A 738 -27.04 -6.19 -6.39
N GLN A 739 -28.05 -7.04 -6.35
CA GLN A 739 -28.62 -7.51 -5.09
C GLN A 739 -27.60 -8.31 -4.26
N ALA A 740 -26.82 -9.18 -4.90
CA ALA A 740 -25.77 -9.94 -4.21
C ALA A 740 -24.68 -9.04 -3.60
N THR A 741 -24.39 -7.91 -4.24
CA THR A 741 -23.44 -6.91 -3.74
C THR A 741 -24.00 -6.18 -2.52
N GLU A 742 -25.27 -5.74 -2.59
CA GLU A 742 -25.97 -5.10 -1.47
C GLU A 742 -26.06 -6.03 -0.26
N ASP A 743 -26.48 -7.27 -0.47
CA ASP A 743 -26.59 -8.29 0.58
C ASP A 743 -25.22 -8.57 1.23
N ALA A 744 -24.15 -8.66 0.42
CA ALA A 744 -22.81 -8.91 0.93
C ALA A 744 -22.27 -7.68 1.72
N ILE A 745 -22.54 -6.46 1.28
CA ILE A 745 -22.15 -5.24 2.00
C ILE A 745 -22.94 -5.13 3.31
N ALA A 746 -24.21 -5.42 3.31
CA ALA A 746 -25.05 -5.43 4.52
C ALA A 746 -24.57 -6.50 5.53
N LEU A 747 -24.19 -7.68 5.05
CA LEU A 747 -23.72 -8.79 5.88
C LEU A 747 -22.35 -8.53 6.51
N PHE A 748 -21.38 -8.00 5.74
CA PHE A 748 -19.99 -7.82 6.18
C PHE A 748 -19.61 -6.38 6.56
N GLY A 749 -20.56 -5.46 6.47
CA GLY A 749 -20.42 -4.09 6.96
C GLY A 749 -21.43 -3.82 8.07
N ASN A 750 -22.45 -3.06 7.72
CA ASN A 750 -23.68 -2.85 8.49
C ASN A 750 -24.78 -2.45 7.50
N LYS A 751 -26.04 -2.40 7.96
CA LYS A 751 -27.17 -2.08 7.07
C LYS A 751 -27.08 -0.71 6.39
N ASP A 752 -26.32 0.24 6.98
CA ASP A 752 -26.14 1.60 6.48
C ASP A 752 -24.80 1.77 5.71
N ALA A 753 -24.09 0.67 5.45
CA ALA A 753 -22.73 0.69 4.91
C ALA A 753 -22.66 1.03 3.40
N ARG A 754 -23.77 0.96 2.64
CA ARG A 754 -23.75 1.15 1.18
C ARG A 754 -23.07 2.44 0.77
N GLY A 755 -23.45 3.56 1.34
CA GLY A 755 -22.89 4.89 1.00
C GLY A 755 -21.44 5.12 1.45
N GLN A 756 -20.86 4.22 2.25
CA GLN A 756 -19.47 4.27 2.70
C GLN A 756 -18.58 3.33 1.90
N VAL A 757 -19.10 2.15 1.52
CA VAL A 757 -18.33 1.11 0.82
C VAL A 757 -18.31 1.34 -0.70
N LEU A 758 -19.40 1.84 -1.27
CA LEU A 758 -19.50 2.19 -2.68
C LEU A 758 -19.25 3.69 -2.91
N LEU A 759 -18.67 4.04 -4.05
CA LEU A 759 -18.60 5.44 -4.48
C LEU A 759 -20.00 6.04 -4.59
N ARG A 760 -20.10 7.34 -4.31
CA ARG A 760 -21.36 8.11 -4.49
C ARG A 760 -21.76 8.15 -5.96
N PRO A 761 -23.04 8.46 -6.25
CA PRO A 761 -23.50 8.67 -7.61
C PRO A 761 -22.72 9.75 -8.36
N TYR A 762 -22.60 9.60 -9.69
CA TYR A 762 -21.93 10.54 -10.60
C TYR A 762 -22.34 12.00 -10.38
N GLY A 763 -23.65 12.27 -10.27
CA GLY A 763 -24.18 13.62 -10.10
C GLY A 763 -23.67 14.36 -8.86
N GLU A 764 -23.42 13.68 -7.75
CA GLU A 764 -22.87 14.30 -6.54
C GLU A 764 -21.41 14.74 -6.73
N TYR A 765 -20.61 13.91 -7.39
CA TYR A 765 -19.23 14.28 -7.71
C TYR A 765 -19.16 15.40 -8.75
N LEU A 766 -20.02 15.35 -9.75
CA LEU A 766 -20.12 16.41 -10.77
C LEU A 766 -20.52 17.76 -10.15
N SER A 767 -21.54 17.78 -9.28
CA SER A 767 -21.94 19.00 -8.57
C SER A 767 -20.79 19.58 -7.75
N SER A 768 -20.10 18.73 -6.95
CA SER A 768 -18.95 19.16 -6.14
C SER A 768 -17.78 19.67 -7.02
N TYR A 769 -17.57 19.07 -8.18
CA TYR A 769 -16.54 19.50 -9.14
C TYR A 769 -16.84 20.87 -9.72
N LEU A 770 -18.08 21.09 -10.16
CA LEU A 770 -18.53 22.37 -10.71
C LEU A 770 -18.51 23.47 -9.65
N GLU A 771 -19.02 23.22 -8.44
CA GLU A 771 -19.00 24.16 -7.32
C GLU A 771 -17.56 24.58 -6.96
N THR A 772 -16.63 23.62 -6.89
CA THR A 772 -15.22 23.89 -6.59
C THR A 772 -14.57 24.71 -7.69
N MET A 773 -14.91 24.43 -8.94
CA MET A 773 -14.39 25.19 -10.09
C MET A 773 -14.96 26.59 -10.17
N ASP A 774 -16.25 26.76 -9.88
CA ASP A 774 -16.88 28.09 -9.81
C ASP A 774 -16.26 28.94 -8.70
N GLN A 775 -15.95 28.33 -7.55
CA GLN A 775 -15.23 29.00 -6.48
C GLN A 775 -13.80 29.38 -6.91
N LEU A 776 -13.08 28.47 -7.61
CA LEU A 776 -11.76 28.76 -8.16
C LEU A 776 -11.79 29.94 -9.14
N ARG A 777 -12.80 29.98 -10.04
CA ARG A 777 -12.98 31.08 -11.00
C ARG A 777 -13.37 32.40 -10.32
N ALA A 778 -14.19 32.35 -9.28
CA ALA A 778 -14.59 33.55 -8.53
C ALA A 778 -13.41 34.16 -7.77
N ASP A 779 -12.57 33.34 -7.14
CA ASP A 779 -11.43 33.80 -6.37
C ASP A 779 -10.23 34.19 -7.27
N PHE A 780 -10.07 33.50 -8.40
CA PHE A 780 -8.94 33.63 -9.33
C PHE A 780 -9.42 33.65 -10.78
N PRO A 781 -10.06 34.74 -11.24
CA PRO A 781 -10.59 34.85 -12.60
C PRO A 781 -9.47 34.82 -13.66
N LEU A 782 -9.73 34.14 -14.77
CA LEU A 782 -8.81 34.08 -15.91
C LEU A 782 -8.87 35.38 -16.76
N PRO A 783 -7.72 35.87 -17.23
CA PRO A 783 -6.35 35.41 -16.99
C PRO A 783 -5.93 35.77 -15.55
N VAL A 784 -5.44 34.80 -14.82
CA VAL A 784 -5.00 35.02 -13.43
C VAL A 784 -3.75 35.89 -13.42
N GLY A 785 -3.81 37.01 -12.73
CA GLY A 785 -2.66 37.85 -12.46
C GLY A 785 -1.64 37.18 -11.52
N SER A 786 -0.60 37.91 -11.15
CA SER A 786 0.36 37.41 -10.16
C SER A 786 -0.32 37.25 -8.80
N ILE A 787 -0.28 36.03 -8.23
CA ILE A 787 -0.77 35.74 -6.88
C ILE A 787 0.33 36.14 -5.89
N ALA A 788 0.26 37.36 -5.36
CA ALA A 788 1.35 37.94 -4.60
C ALA A 788 1.35 37.54 -3.12
N SER A 789 0.16 37.29 -2.51
CA SER A 789 0.08 36.97 -1.09
C SER A 789 0.19 35.45 -0.85
N GLU A 790 0.93 35.08 0.18
CA GLU A 790 1.09 33.70 0.59
C GLU A 790 -0.26 33.00 0.90
N GLN A 791 -1.19 33.75 1.49
CA GLN A 791 -2.51 33.25 1.83
C GLN A 791 -3.34 32.92 0.57
N GLU A 792 -3.27 33.75 -0.45
CA GLU A 792 -3.93 33.50 -1.75
C GLU A 792 -3.27 32.34 -2.48
N GLN A 793 -1.94 32.24 -2.46
CA GLN A 793 -1.22 31.09 -3.04
C GLN A 793 -1.67 29.79 -2.39
N LYS A 794 -1.75 29.74 -1.06
CA LYS A 794 -2.27 28.57 -0.31
C LYS A 794 -3.72 28.24 -0.70
N ARG A 795 -4.59 29.24 -0.79
CA ARG A 795 -5.99 29.06 -1.18
C ARG A 795 -6.11 28.50 -2.60
N PHE A 796 -5.35 29.07 -3.53
CA PHE A 796 -5.31 28.58 -4.91
C PHE A 796 -4.88 27.11 -5.00
N ILE A 797 -3.78 26.74 -4.33
CA ILE A 797 -3.25 25.37 -4.33
C ILE A 797 -4.26 24.38 -3.76
N ILE A 798 -4.99 24.76 -2.72
CA ILE A 798 -6.02 23.91 -2.11
C ILE A 798 -7.19 23.68 -3.07
N LEU A 799 -7.73 24.75 -3.67
CA LEU A 799 -8.86 24.66 -4.58
C LEU A 799 -8.50 23.86 -5.84
N MET A 800 -7.37 24.17 -6.45
CA MET A 800 -6.90 23.44 -7.64
C MET A 800 -6.62 21.97 -7.32
N GLY A 801 -6.04 21.66 -6.17
CA GLY A 801 -5.86 20.28 -5.72
C GLY A 801 -7.19 19.52 -5.51
N GLN A 802 -8.26 20.19 -5.09
CA GLN A 802 -9.60 19.61 -5.00
C GLN A 802 -10.21 19.36 -6.39
N VAL A 803 -10.09 20.32 -7.29
CA VAL A 803 -10.51 20.18 -8.70
C VAL A 803 -9.85 18.96 -9.33
N LEU A 804 -8.53 18.81 -9.20
CA LEU A 804 -7.79 17.68 -9.74
C LEU A 804 -8.25 16.34 -9.17
N ARG A 805 -8.52 16.27 -7.86
CA ARG A 805 -9.01 15.03 -7.21
C ARG A 805 -10.40 14.65 -7.65
N LEU A 806 -11.34 15.61 -7.69
CA LEU A 806 -12.71 15.36 -8.14
C LEU A 806 -12.74 14.94 -9.61
N ARG A 807 -11.98 15.62 -10.46
CA ARG A 807 -11.81 15.22 -11.86
C ARG A 807 -11.27 13.80 -12.01
N ASN A 808 -10.25 13.43 -11.23
CA ASN A 808 -9.71 12.07 -11.26
C ASN A 808 -10.75 10.99 -10.86
N ILE A 809 -11.70 11.31 -9.98
CA ILE A 809 -12.82 10.42 -9.66
C ILE A 809 -13.80 10.38 -10.82
N LEU A 810 -14.18 11.53 -11.37
CA LEU A 810 -15.14 11.66 -12.47
C LEU A 810 -14.68 10.92 -13.74
N THR A 811 -13.39 10.97 -14.06
CA THR A 811 -12.82 10.23 -15.21
C THR A 811 -13.01 8.71 -15.13
N ALA A 812 -13.56 8.18 -14.06
CA ALA A 812 -13.94 6.79 -13.94
C ALA A 812 -15.35 6.49 -14.47
N PHE A 813 -16.22 7.51 -14.54
CA PHE A 813 -17.61 7.33 -14.95
C PHE A 813 -17.73 7.44 -16.46
N ASP A 814 -18.49 6.53 -17.05
CA ASP A 814 -18.71 6.49 -18.50
C ASP A 814 -19.45 7.77 -18.97
N ASP A 815 -20.31 8.34 -18.10
CA ASP A 815 -21.00 9.61 -18.34
C ASP A 815 -20.07 10.83 -18.44
N PHE A 816 -18.80 10.72 -18.02
CA PHE A 816 -17.80 11.77 -18.10
C PHE A 816 -16.83 11.58 -19.29
N GLU A 817 -16.91 10.47 -20.01
CA GLU A 817 -16.02 10.14 -21.12
C GLU A 817 -16.28 11.11 -22.30
N GLY A 818 -15.32 12.00 -22.56
CA GLY A 818 -15.40 12.98 -23.65
C GLY A 818 -16.14 14.28 -23.34
N ASP A 819 -16.72 14.43 -22.15
CA ASP A 819 -17.61 15.55 -21.78
C ASP A 819 -17.17 16.22 -20.46
N ASP A 820 -15.91 16.63 -20.35
CA ASP A 820 -15.52 17.52 -19.25
C ASP A 820 -16.24 18.87 -19.44
N PRO A 821 -17.17 19.29 -18.54
CA PRO A 821 -17.90 20.54 -18.68
C PRO A 821 -17.02 21.78 -18.51
N ILE A 822 -15.76 21.59 -18.09
CA ILE A 822 -14.78 22.65 -17.95
C ILE A 822 -13.90 22.67 -19.19
N PRO A 823 -13.82 23.81 -19.90
CA PRO A 823 -12.96 23.92 -21.07
C PRO A 823 -11.50 23.51 -20.74
N SER A 824 -10.91 22.66 -21.55
CA SER A 824 -9.53 22.19 -21.36
C SER A 824 -8.54 23.33 -21.19
N ARG A 825 -8.77 24.46 -21.92
CA ARG A 825 -7.98 25.68 -21.82
C ARG A 825 -7.97 26.25 -20.41
N ASP A 826 -9.14 26.43 -19.79
CA ASP A 826 -9.26 27.00 -18.44
C ASP A 826 -8.51 26.13 -17.42
N LEU A 827 -8.67 24.81 -17.54
CA LEU A 827 -8.03 23.85 -16.65
C LEU A 827 -6.49 23.88 -16.81
N GLU A 828 -6.01 24.04 -18.03
CA GLU A 828 -4.58 24.12 -18.32
C GLU A 828 -3.96 25.45 -17.88
N ASP A 829 -4.68 26.57 -18.03
CA ASP A 829 -4.26 27.86 -17.51
C ASP A 829 -4.09 27.80 -15.98
N TYR A 830 -5.06 27.26 -15.25
CA TYR A 830 -4.94 27.06 -13.80
C TYR A 830 -3.84 26.09 -13.41
N ARG A 831 -3.65 25.03 -14.19
CA ARG A 831 -2.58 24.05 -13.98
C ARG A 831 -1.20 24.68 -14.17
N SER A 832 -1.02 25.52 -15.18
CA SER A 832 0.24 26.24 -15.41
C SER A 832 0.64 27.05 -14.17
N ILE A 833 -0.32 27.80 -13.62
CA ILE A 833 -0.11 28.60 -12.41
C ILE A 833 0.21 27.70 -11.21
N TYR A 834 -0.48 26.57 -11.07
CA TYR A 834 -0.21 25.60 -10.02
C TYR A 834 1.23 25.03 -10.08
N LEU A 835 1.73 24.79 -11.30
CA LEU A 835 3.12 24.36 -11.54
C LEU A 835 4.14 25.48 -11.29
N ASP A 836 3.82 26.72 -11.65
CA ASP A 836 4.68 27.87 -11.37
C ASP A 836 4.82 28.07 -9.86
N LEU A 837 3.74 28.03 -9.10
CA LEU A 837 3.76 28.08 -7.64
C LEU A 837 4.53 26.91 -7.00
N TYR A 838 4.44 25.74 -7.59
CA TYR A 838 5.23 24.56 -7.17
C TYR A 838 6.74 24.80 -7.41
N ASN A 839 7.13 25.31 -8.58
CA ASN A 839 8.53 25.57 -8.92
C ASN A 839 9.10 26.69 -8.03
N GLU A 840 8.37 27.79 -7.86
CA GLU A 840 8.73 28.89 -6.96
C GLU A 840 8.93 28.42 -5.52
N SER A 841 8.03 27.56 -5.02
CA SER A 841 8.15 27.00 -3.67
C SER A 841 9.42 26.17 -3.51
N ARG A 842 9.82 25.43 -4.56
CA ARG A 842 11.08 24.65 -4.60
C ARG A 842 12.32 25.55 -4.63
N GLU A 843 12.29 26.63 -5.37
CA GLU A 843 13.41 27.58 -5.45
C GLU A 843 13.59 28.31 -4.12
N ARG A 844 12.48 28.71 -3.47
CA ARG A 844 12.52 29.31 -2.13
C ARG A 844 13.04 28.35 -1.07
N ALA A 845 12.69 27.05 -1.15
CA ALA A 845 13.24 26.01 -0.28
C ALA A 845 14.76 25.84 -0.45
N ARG A 846 15.31 26.11 -1.64
CA ARG A 846 16.76 26.10 -1.91
C ARG A 846 17.47 27.33 -1.38
N ALA A 847 16.76 28.46 -1.22
CA ALA A 847 17.31 29.76 -0.86
C ALA A 847 17.22 30.11 0.64
N ASP A 848 17.04 29.13 1.53
CA ASP A 848 16.95 29.29 2.99
C ASP A 848 15.79 30.19 3.51
N LYS A 849 14.75 30.37 2.73
CA LYS A 849 13.52 31.05 3.18
C LYS A 849 12.49 30.00 3.55
N GLU A 850 11.69 30.21 4.61
CA GLU A 850 10.55 29.31 4.94
C GLU A 850 9.65 29.13 3.72
N PRO A 851 9.55 27.93 3.16
CA PRO A 851 8.83 27.76 1.92
C PRO A 851 7.34 27.48 2.19
N ILE A 852 6.48 28.11 1.42
CA ILE A 852 5.05 27.79 1.34
C ILE A 852 4.81 26.28 1.11
N ALA A 853 5.76 25.61 0.45
CA ALA A 853 5.72 24.18 0.15
C ALA A 853 5.73 23.28 1.38
N ASP A 854 6.25 23.72 2.51
CA ASP A 854 6.27 22.90 3.72
C ASP A 854 4.88 22.70 4.32
N ASP A 855 3.96 23.63 4.04
CA ASP A 855 2.59 23.63 4.57
C ASP A 855 1.56 23.05 3.60
N LEU A 856 1.92 22.82 2.33
CA LEU A 856 0.98 22.47 1.28
C LEU A 856 1.40 21.19 0.56
N VAL A 857 0.41 20.45 0.11
CA VAL A 857 0.61 19.28 -0.76
C VAL A 857 0.16 19.61 -2.16
N PHE A 858 1.10 19.51 -3.07
CA PHE A 858 0.84 19.57 -4.49
C PHE A 858 0.50 18.16 -5.02
N GLU A 859 -0.64 18.04 -5.67
CA GLU A 859 -1.09 16.79 -6.31
C GLU A 859 -0.38 16.57 -7.65
N MET A 860 0.95 16.44 -7.59
CA MET A 860 1.80 16.44 -8.79
C MET A 860 1.58 15.23 -9.71
N GLU A 861 1.15 14.09 -9.15
CA GLU A 861 0.77 12.94 -9.98
C GLU A 861 -0.53 13.20 -10.74
N LEU A 862 -1.50 13.88 -10.12
CA LEU A 862 -2.73 14.28 -10.79
C LEU A 862 -2.52 15.41 -11.79
N VAL A 863 -1.62 16.35 -11.49
CA VAL A 863 -1.20 17.40 -12.42
C VAL A 863 -0.59 16.83 -13.70
N LYS A 864 0.20 15.76 -13.58
CA LYS A 864 0.84 15.09 -14.74
C LYS A 864 -0.16 14.34 -15.63
N GLN A 865 -1.37 14.10 -15.16
CA GLN A 865 -2.43 13.43 -15.90
C GLN A 865 -3.32 14.39 -16.69
N VAL A 866 -3.30 15.68 -16.35
CA VAL A 866 -3.86 16.71 -17.20
C VAL A 866 -2.83 16.96 -18.30
N ASP A 867 -3.01 16.37 -19.46
CA ASP A 867 -2.08 16.50 -20.56
C ASP A 867 -2.10 17.92 -21.12
N ILE A 868 -0.98 18.65 -20.95
CA ILE A 868 -0.59 19.60 -22.00
C ILE A 868 -0.14 18.70 -23.14
N ASN A 869 -1.10 18.33 -23.96
CA ASN A 869 -0.77 17.58 -25.13
C ASN A 869 -0.18 18.54 -26.17
N VAL A 870 0.48 17.97 -27.15
CA VAL A 870 1.05 18.71 -28.27
C VAL A 870 -0.03 19.56 -28.98
N ASP A 871 -1.28 19.08 -28.98
CA ASP A 871 -2.42 19.79 -29.62
C ASP A 871 -2.69 21.13 -29.00
N TYR A 872 -2.53 21.29 -27.67
CA TYR A 872 -2.64 22.62 -27.03
C TYR A 872 -1.52 23.57 -27.46
N ILE A 873 -0.29 23.06 -27.56
CA ILE A 873 0.84 23.89 -28.08
C ILE A 873 0.61 24.25 -29.53
N LEU A 874 0.12 23.31 -30.34
CA LEU A 874 -0.19 23.60 -31.75
C LEU A 874 -1.31 24.62 -31.90
N MET A 875 -2.32 24.61 -31.03
CA MET A 875 -3.37 25.62 -30.96
C MET A 875 -2.79 27.01 -30.57
N LEU A 876 -1.87 27.10 -29.61
CA LEU A 876 -1.17 28.35 -29.30
C LEU A 876 -0.31 28.81 -30.47
N VAL A 877 0.41 27.90 -31.14
CA VAL A 877 1.17 28.19 -32.37
C VAL A 877 0.23 28.72 -33.45
N GLU A 878 -0.95 28.13 -33.65
CA GLU A 878 -1.95 28.57 -34.61
C GLU A 878 -2.48 29.97 -34.27
N HIS A 879 -2.70 30.26 -32.99
CA HIS A 879 -3.15 31.57 -32.55
C HIS A 879 -2.13 32.67 -32.84
N HIS A 880 -0.85 32.43 -32.58
CA HIS A 880 0.23 33.42 -32.71
C HIS A 880 0.91 33.45 -34.10
N ARG A 881 0.60 32.52 -35.01
CA ARG A 881 1.25 32.48 -36.33
C ARG A 881 1.01 33.71 -37.17
N GLY A 882 -0.12 34.42 -36.91
CA GLY A 882 -0.53 35.65 -37.67
C GLY A 882 0.02 36.96 -37.11
N GLU A 883 0.62 37.00 -35.94
CA GLU A 883 0.91 38.26 -35.25
C GLU A 883 2.21 38.96 -35.66
N LYS A 884 3.19 38.30 -36.24
CA LYS A 884 4.41 38.97 -36.81
C LYS A 884 5.14 38.10 -37.85
N GLY A 885 5.41 38.67 -39.00
CA GLY A 885 6.34 38.37 -40.10
C GLY A 885 6.94 36.98 -40.31
N ASP A 886 7.15 36.59 -41.58
CA ASP A 886 7.91 35.38 -42.00
C ASP A 886 9.41 35.49 -41.65
N GLY A 887 9.97 34.51 -40.92
CA GLY A 887 11.43 34.34 -40.80
C GLY A 887 11.96 33.74 -39.52
N GLU A 888 13.28 33.44 -39.54
CA GLU A 888 14.06 32.80 -38.45
C GLU A 888 14.16 33.62 -37.14
N ASP A 889 13.80 34.89 -37.17
CA ASP A 889 13.90 35.83 -36.04
C ASP A 889 12.59 35.96 -35.22
N ARG A 890 11.67 35.00 -35.35
CA ARG A 890 10.43 34.99 -34.51
C ARG A 890 10.78 34.73 -33.06
N GLU A 891 10.51 35.74 -32.20
CA GLU A 891 10.51 35.53 -30.75
C GLU A 891 9.30 34.64 -30.35
N ILE A 892 9.55 33.71 -29.42
CA ILE A 892 8.53 32.77 -28.95
C ILE A 892 7.57 33.51 -28.02
N PRO A 893 6.27 33.41 -28.22
CA PRO A 893 5.27 33.99 -27.31
C PRO A 893 5.42 33.46 -25.89
N VAL A 894 5.16 34.36 -24.92
CA VAL A 894 5.36 34.05 -23.49
C VAL A 894 4.47 32.90 -23.02
N ASP A 895 3.28 32.77 -23.58
CA ASP A 895 2.35 31.69 -23.28
C ASP A 895 2.81 30.32 -23.82
N ILE A 896 3.38 30.27 -25.03
CA ILE A 896 4.03 29.05 -25.57
C ILE A 896 5.24 28.67 -24.72
N ALA A 897 6.10 29.65 -24.39
CA ALA A 897 7.29 29.42 -23.56
C ALA A 897 6.90 28.94 -22.16
N ARG A 898 5.82 29.48 -21.57
CA ARG A 898 5.27 29.07 -20.30
C ARG A 898 4.68 27.66 -20.38
N ALA A 899 3.87 27.36 -21.38
CA ALA A 899 3.28 26.03 -21.58
C ALA A 899 4.36 24.94 -21.74
N LEU A 900 5.40 25.20 -22.50
CA LEU A 900 6.56 24.31 -22.69
C LEU A 900 7.34 24.09 -21.38
N SER A 901 7.53 25.15 -20.59
CA SER A 901 8.22 25.08 -19.31
C SER A 901 7.38 24.33 -18.25
N SER A 902 6.07 24.46 -18.33
CA SER A 902 5.12 23.85 -17.40
C SER A 902 4.90 22.36 -17.63
N SER A 903 5.11 21.85 -18.86
CA SER A 903 4.96 20.44 -19.19
C SER A 903 6.28 19.66 -18.97
N PRO A 904 6.32 18.72 -18.00
CA PRO A 904 7.50 17.85 -17.85
C PRO A 904 7.79 17.03 -19.10
N MET A 905 6.77 16.67 -19.88
CA MET A 905 6.87 15.89 -21.11
C MET A 905 7.40 16.73 -22.28
N LEU A 906 7.09 18.01 -22.33
CA LEU A 906 7.47 18.91 -23.44
C LEU A 906 8.74 19.73 -23.14
N ARG A 907 9.16 19.84 -21.88
CA ARG A 907 10.35 20.59 -21.48
C ARG A 907 11.62 20.09 -22.17
N GLY A 908 11.80 18.76 -22.27
CA GLY A 908 12.91 18.14 -23.01
C GLY A 908 12.79 18.22 -24.54
N LYS A 909 11.69 18.77 -25.06
CA LYS A 909 11.33 18.86 -26.48
C LYS A 909 11.17 20.30 -26.92
N ARG A 910 11.52 21.21 -26.03
CA ARG A 910 11.35 22.66 -26.22
C ARG A 910 12.03 23.14 -27.52
N ASP A 911 13.25 22.68 -27.77
CA ASP A 911 14.02 23.01 -28.97
C ASP A 911 13.31 22.58 -30.26
N LEU A 912 12.65 21.41 -30.28
CA LEU A 912 11.89 20.96 -31.46
C LEU A 912 10.66 21.82 -31.71
N ILE A 913 9.94 22.21 -30.67
CA ILE A 913 8.74 23.02 -30.80
C ILE A 913 9.10 24.46 -31.15
N GLU A 914 10.18 25.01 -30.54
CA GLU A 914 10.69 26.32 -30.89
C GLU A 914 11.18 26.41 -32.34
N GLU A 915 11.87 25.37 -32.80
CA GLU A 915 12.29 25.25 -34.20
C GLU A 915 11.09 25.14 -35.14
N PHE A 916 10.07 24.39 -34.77
CA PHE A 916 8.82 24.28 -35.52
C PHE A 916 8.11 25.64 -35.60
N TYR A 917 7.95 26.36 -34.48
CA TYR A 917 7.30 27.67 -34.44
C TYR A 917 7.96 28.69 -35.36
N ARG A 918 9.30 28.66 -35.48
CA ARG A 918 10.04 29.54 -36.42
C ARG A 918 9.81 29.17 -37.89
N ARG A 919 9.47 27.91 -38.17
CA ARG A 919 9.33 27.36 -39.56
C ARG A 919 7.91 27.24 -40.05
N VAL A 920 6.92 27.26 -39.16
CA VAL A 920 5.51 27.06 -39.51
C VAL A 920 5.05 28.18 -40.48
N SER A 921 4.34 27.77 -41.54
CA SER A 921 3.84 28.72 -42.55
C SER A 921 2.62 29.51 -42.05
N VAL A 922 2.49 30.77 -42.45
CA VAL A 922 1.38 31.65 -42.02
C VAL A 922 0.02 31.12 -42.46
N ASN A 923 -0.04 30.40 -43.60
CA ASN A 923 -1.30 29.93 -44.22
C ASN A 923 -1.46 28.40 -44.26
N GLY A 924 -0.55 27.62 -43.62
CA GLY A 924 -0.58 26.16 -43.63
C GLY A 924 -1.49 25.57 -42.57
N ASP A 925 -1.70 24.24 -42.64
CA ASP A 925 -2.37 23.47 -41.58
C ASP A 925 -1.34 23.09 -40.51
N VAL A 926 -1.39 23.75 -39.36
CA VAL A 926 -0.36 23.62 -38.29
C VAL A 926 -0.18 22.17 -37.82
N PRO A 927 -1.24 21.36 -37.57
CA PRO A 927 -1.08 19.97 -37.17
C PRO A 927 -0.35 19.13 -38.24
N THR A 928 -0.73 19.28 -39.50
CA THR A 928 -0.11 18.50 -40.62
C THR A 928 1.35 18.91 -40.83
N GLU A 929 1.69 20.20 -40.75
CA GLU A 929 3.06 20.68 -40.86
C GLU A 929 3.92 20.18 -39.70
N PHE A 930 3.34 20.11 -38.47
CA PHE A 930 4.02 19.60 -37.29
C PHE A 930 4.31 18.09 -37.41
N GLU A 931 3.30 17.30 -37.82
CA GLU A 931 3.52 15.85 -38.03
C GLU A 931 4.65 15.59 -39.05
N ALA A 932 4.68 16.32 -40.17
CA ALA A 932 5.73 16.21 -41.18
C ALA A 932 7.11 16.62 -40.63
N PHE A 933 7.17 17.72 -39.90
CA PHE A 933 8.39 18.20 -39.24
C PHE A 933 8.96 17.18 -38.26
N ILE A 934 8.13 16.65 -37.35
CA ILE A 934 8.55 15.68 -36.32
C ILE A 934 8.95 14.35 -36.98
N ALA A 935 8.25 13.89 -38.00
CA ALA A 935 8.62 12.69 -38.75
C ALA A 935 10.03 12.81 -39.39
N ALA A 936 10.32 13.95 -39.99
CA ALA A 936 11.63 14.23 -40.59
C ALA A 936 12.77 14.30 -39.54
N LYS A 937 12.53 14.95 -38.39
CA LYS A 937 13.50 15.04 -37.30
C LYS A 937 13.76 13.69 -36.66
N ARG A 938 12.72 12.92 -36.40
CA ARG A 938 12.76 11.57 -35.82
C ARG A 938 13.60 10.61 -36.67
N GLU A 939 13.36 10.61 -37.99
CA GLU A 939 14.11 9.76 -38.91
C GLU A 939 15.57 10.20 -39.05
N GLY A 940 15.82 11.53 -39.12
CA GLY A 940 17.16 12.07 -39.19
C GLY A 940 18.05 11.77 -37.96
N GLU A 941 17.49 11.95 -36.78
CA GLU A 941 18.21 11.65 -35.51
C GLU A 941 18.44 10.15 -35.34
N LEU A 942 17.45 9.31 -35.68
CA LEU A 942 17.62 7.85 -35.64
C LEU A 942 18.70 7.37 -36.63
N ALA A 943 18.69 7.90 -37.86
CA ALA A 943 19.71 7.56 -38.85
C ALA A 943 21.13 7.94 -38.35
N ALA A 944 21.29 9.10 -37.71
CA ALA A 944 22.54 9.51 -37.11
C ALA A 944 23.01 8.56 -35.97
N ILE A 945 22.08 8.08 -35.14
CA ILE A 945 22.42 7.09 -34.08
C ILE A 945 22.86 5.76 -34.71
N ILE A 946 22.12 5.27 -35.72
CA ILE A 946 22.43 4.01 -36.42
C ILE A 946 23.85 4.10 -37.06
N GLU A 947 24.17 5.22 -37.68
CA GLU A 947 25.48 5.43 -38.33
C GLU A 947 26.60 5.56 -37.28
N ALA A 948 26.40 6.37 -36.25
CA ALA A 948 27.41 6.64 -35.21
C ALA A 948 27.77 5.37 -34.44
N GLU A 949 26.77 4.57 -34.06
CA GLU A 949 26.97 3.34 -33.30
C GLU A 949 27.11 2.08 -34.17
N ARG A 950 27.04 2.23 -35.49
CA ARG A 950 27.15 1.15 -36.50
C ARG A 950 26.20 -0.02 -36.22
N LEU A 951 24.95 0.30 -35.95
CA LEU A 951 23.92 -0.71 -35.61
C LEU A 951 23.58 -1.58 -36.84
N GLY A 952 23.19 -2.84 -36.58
CA GLY A 952 22.84 -3.83 -37.57
C GLY A 952 21.47 -3.63 -38.22
N GLU A 953 21.14 -4.50 -39.19
CA GLU A 953 19.78 -4.61 -39.76
C GLU A 953 18.75 -4.89 -38.65
N GLY A 954 17.61 -4.21 -38.68
CA GLY A 954 16.59 -4.29 -37.63
C GLY A 954 16.66 -3.17 -36.57
N ALA A 955 17.73 -2.35 -36.52
CA ALA A 955 17.84 -1.28 -35.55
C ALA A 955 16.73 -0.21 -35.67
N ARG A 956 16.27 0.06 -36.89
CA ARG A 956 15.13 0.96 -37.15
C ARG A 956 13.84 0.38 -36.58
N GLU A 957 13.57 -0.88 -36.87
CA GLU A 957 12.37 -1.58 -36.41
C GLU A 957 12.32 -1.64 -34.86
N PHE A 958 13.43 -2.02 -34.26
CA PHE A 958 13.60 -2.02 -32.79
C PHE A 958 13.40 -0.63 -32.17
N ALA A 959 13.98 0.43 -32.75
CA ALA A 959 13.81 1.79 -32.26
C ALA A 959 12.35 2.27 -32.38
N TYR A 960 11.69 2.02 -33.49
CA TYR A 960 10.27 2.38 -33.67
C TYR A 960 9.33 1.53 -32.80
N GLU A 961 9.65 0.28 -32.53
CA GLU A 961 8.95 -0.54 -31.57
C GLU A 961 9.11 0.03 -30.14
N SER A 962 10.33 0.35 -29.76
CA SER A 962 10.63 1.02 -28.48
C SER A 962 9.91 2.36 -28.34
N LEU A 963 9.81 3.14 -29.43
CA LEU A 963 9.08 4.42 -29.42
C LEU A 963 7.55 4.21 -29.24
N ARG A 964 6.99 3.17 -29.84
CA ARG A 964 5.57 2.79 -29.67
C ARG A 964 5.29 2.31 -28.24
N GLU A 965 6.22 1.58 -27.64
CA GLU A 965 6.12 1.12 -26.26
C GLU A 965 6.39 2.22 -25.24
N GLY A 966 7.07 3.29 -25.64
CA GLY A 966 7.49 4.42 -24.78
C GLY A 966 8.72 4.11 -23.94
N TYR A 967 9.36 2.96 -24.12
CA TYR A 967 10.60 2.58 -23.44
C TYR A 967 11.45 1.63 -24.31
N VAL A 968 12.77 1.58 -24.06
CA VAL A 968 13.67 0.65 -24.71
C VAL A 968 13.80 -0.62 -23.89
N ASN A 969 13.40 -1.74 -24.44
CA ASN A 969 13.55 -3.03 -23.80
C ASN A 969 15.01 -3.48 -23.81
N ASP A 970 15.65 -3.52 -22.64
CA ASP A 970 17.04 -3.94 -22.46
C ASP A 970 17.18 -5.42 -22.05
N GLU A 971 16.07 -6.11 -21.83
CA GLU A 971 16.03 -7.54 -21.54
C GLU A 971 15.77 -8.34 -22.84
N GLY A 972 16.36 -9.51 -22.94
CA GLY A 972 16.21 -10.39 -24.11
C GLY A 972 17.25 -10.21 -25.21
N THR A 973 16.95 -10.74 -26.39
CA THR A 973 17.88 -10.77 -27.55
C THR A 973 17.74 -9.58 -28.49
N GLY A 974 16.68 -8.77 -28.39
CA GLY A 974 16.37 -7.67 -29.30
C GLY A 974 17.51 -6.66 -29.41
N LEU A 975 17.88 -6.03 -28.29
CA LEU A 975 19.00 -5.10 -28.25
C LEU A 975 20.32 -5.76 -28.68
N SER A 976 20.57 -7.00 -28.26
CA SER A 976 21.79 -7.73 -28.58
C SER A 976 21.93 -8.06 -30.07
N SER A 977 20.82 -8.19 -30.81
CA SER A 977 20.81 -8.51 -32.27
C SER A 977 21.20 -7.31 -33.14
N ILE A 978 20.96 -6.08 -32.66
CA ILE A 978 21.27 -4.86 -33.43
C ILE A 978 22.66 -4.31 -33.16
N LEU A 979 23.37 -4.83 -32.12
CA LEU A 979 24.72 -4.38 -31.80
C LEU A 979 25.75 -4.76 -32.88
N PRO A 980 26.76 -3.92 -33.12
CA PRO A 980 27.79 -4.21 -34.14
C PRO A 980 28.56 -5.50 -33.80
N PRO A 981 29.03 -6.27 -34.82
CA PRO A 981 29.81 -7.48 -34.64
C PRO A 981 31.18 -7.17 -34.00
N MET A 982 31.60 -7.99 -33.04
CA MET A 982 32.89 -7.82 -32.36
C MET A 982 34.08 -8.08 -33.29
N ARG A 983 35.07 -7.20 -33.28
CA ARG A 983 36.43 -7.49 -33.83
C ARG A 983 37.17 -8.41 -32.84
N ARG A 984 37.69 -9.53 -33.36
CA ARG A 984 38.39 -10.56 -32.55
C ARG A 984 39.73 -10.10 -31.93
N PHE A 985 40.32 -8.97 -32.39
CA PHE A 985 41.59 -8.43 -31.89
C PHE A 985 41.56 -6.89 -31.94
N GLY A 986 41.74 -6.23 -30.81
CA GLY A 986 41.93 -4.77 -30.71
C GLY A 986 41.51 -4.28 -29.30
N ALA A 987 42.27 -3.33 -28.73
CA ALA A 987 41.93 -2.61 -27.51
C ALA A 987 40.71 -1.68 -27.76
N GLY A 988 39.51 -2.24 -27.80
CA GLY A 988 38.23 -1.51 -27.89
C GLY A 988 37.38 -1.74 -26.67
N ALA A 989 36.47 -0.80 -26.36
CA ALA A 989 35.52 -0.90 -25.26
C ALA A 989 34.80 -2.26 -25.30
N GLY A 990 34.66 -2.94 -24.15
CA GLY A 990 34.03 -4.23 -24.07
C GLY A 990 32.57 -4.17 -24.55
N ARG A 991 32.01 -5.31 -24.98
CA ARG A 991 30.63 -5.42 -25.50
C ARG A 991 29.58 -4.75 -24.60
N GLU A 992 29.78 -4.82 -23.30
CA GLU A 992 28.90 -4.19 -22.31
C GLU A 992 28.96 -2.65 -22.38
N ALA A 993 30.12 -2.08 -22.58
CA ALA A 993 30.25 -0.62 -22.74
C ALA A 993 29.60 -0.09 -24.03
N VAL A 994 29.65 -0.88 -25.13
CA VAL A 994 28.92 -0.54 -26.36
C VAL A 994 27.41 -0.70 -26.15
N ARG A 995 26.98 -1.76 -25.46
CA ARG A 995 25.58 -2.00 -25.14
C ARG A 995 24.97 -0.86 -24.31
N VAL A 996 25.67 -0.44 -23.25
CA VAL A 996 25.21 0.67 -22.39
C VAL A 996 25.09 1.96 -23.18
N ARG A 997 26.07 2.29 -24.01
CA ARG A 997 26.07 3.52 -24.82
C ARG A 997 24.92 3.52 -25.86
N VAL A 998 24.71 2.41 -26.56
CA VAL A 998 23.59 2.24 -27.51
C VAL A 998 22.25 2.34 -26.80
N LEU A 999 22.13 1.70 -25.64
CA LEU A 999 20.93 1.76 -24.81
C LEU A 999 20.60 3.19 -24.35
N GLU A 1000 21.62 3.94 -23.90
CA GLU A 1000 21.48 5.35 -23.51
C GLU A 1000 21.06 6.22 -24.71
N ALA A 1001 21.66 6.03 -25.88
CA ALA A 1001 21.32 6.79 -27.08
C ALA A 1001 19.88 6.50 -27.56
N LEU A 1002 19.46 5.25 -27.57
CA LEU A 1002 18.09 4.87 -27.94
C LEU A 1002 17.07 5.35 -26.88
N ARG A 1003 17.38 5.26 -25.61
CA ARG A 1003 16.53 5.79 -24.53
C ARG A 1003 16.33 7.30 -24.67
N ALA A 1004 17.42 8.05 -24.91
CA ALA A 1004 17.34 9.49 -25.13
C ALA A 1004 16.48 9.84 -26.37
N TRP A 1005 16.61 9.07 -27.45
CA TRP A 1005 15.80 9.25 -28.65
C TRP A 1005 14.33 8.91 -28.41
N VAL A 1006 14.01 7.80 -27.75
CA VAL A 1006 12.63 7.42 -27.39
C VAL A 1006 12.02 8.48 -26.48
N GLU A 1007 12.70 8.92 -25.43
CA GLU A 1007 12.20 9.97 -24.51
C GLU A 1007 11.95 11.29 -25.26
N ARG A 1008 12.81 11.64 -26.22
CA ARG A 1008 12.69 12.86 -27.01
C ARG A 1008 11.46 12.88 -27.90
N PHE A 1009 11.09 11.74 -28.52
CA PHE A 1009 10.01 11.69 -29.50
C PHE A 1009 8.71 11.06 -28.98
N THR A 1010 8.70 10.47 -27.78
CA THR A 1010 7.46 9.92 -27.18
C THR A 1010 6.42 11.02 -26.99
N GLY A 1011 5.22 10.83 -27.51
CA GLY A 1011 4.11 11.79 -27.40
C GLY A 1011 4.18 12.98 -28.40
N LEU A 1012 5.09 12.96 -29.38
CA LEU A 1012 5.14 13.93 -30.48
C LEU A 1012 4.69 13.26 -31.80
N GLY A 1013 3.46 13.53 -32.23
CA GLY A 1013 2.93 13.03 -33.49
C GLY A 1013 2.57 11.53 -33.51
N ARG A 1014 1.91 11.10 -34.61
CA ARG A 1014 1.61 9.68 -34.82
C ARG A 1014 2.88 8.89 -35.15
N VAL A 1015 3.05 7.73 -34.51
CA VAL A 1015 4.19 6.81 -34.71
C VAL A 1015 3.90 5.80 -35.79
#